data_3aa0bdde5d7b3f3f9cc55ea38407a373
#
_entry.id   3aa0bdde5d7b3f3f9cc55ea38407a373
#
_cell.length_a   1.000
_cell.length_b   1.000
_cell.length_c   1.000
_cell.angle_alpha   90.00
_cell.angle_beta   90.00
_cell.angle_gamma   90.00
#
_symmetry.space_group_name_H-M   'P 1'
#
loop_
_entity.id
_entity.type
_entity.pdbx_description
1 polymer ?
#
loop_
_entity_poly.entity_id
_entity_poly.type
_entity_poly.pdbx_seq_one_letter_code
_entity_poly.pdbx_strand_id
1 'polypeptide(L)'
;MATTTKTSTKKTTKKKSATAKKNLVIVESPAKAKTIEKYLGRNYKVVASVGHIRDLKKSSMSIDFENNYEPQYINIRGKGPLINDLKKEAKKAKKVYLASDPDREGEAISWHLAHILDLDKEDRNRVVFNEITKDAVKNAFVEPRQINMDLVDAQQARRVLDRIVGYSISPILWKKVKKGLSAGRVQSVALKLIIDRENEIKAFQPEEYWTIDGSFKKGTRKFNATFYGLDGKKFKLSNNEDVKTVLKRIKTDEFLVEKVEKKERRRNAPLPYTTSSLQQDAANKINFRTRKTMMIAQQLYEGLSLGTAGHQGLITYMRTDSTRISPLAQNEATEFITNRFGANYSKHGNKVKNASGAQDAHEAIRPSSVNHTPESIAKYLDKDQLKLYTLIWNRFIASQMTAAVFDTMKVNLTQNGVTFIANGSQVKFDGYMAVYNDTDKNKMLPDMEEGESVKKVNTNPEQHFTQPPARFSEASLIKTLEENGVGRPSTYAPTLETIQKRYYVKLAAKRFEPTELGEIVNSLIVEFFPDIVDVTFTAEMEGKLDEVEIGKEQWQKIIDEFYKPFEKELAKAETEMEKIQIKDEPAGFDCELCGSPMVIKLGRYGKFYACSNFPECHNTKAITKEIGVICPICQKGQVIERKTKRNRIFYGCDRYPECEFTSWDKPIGRTCPKSNDFLVEKKVRGGGKQVVCSNEKCDYQEEKIK
;
A
#
# COMPACT_ATOMS: atom_id res chain seq x y z
N MET A 1 37.55 -11.33 89.41
CA MET A 1 38.09 -12.15 88.32
C MET A 1 36.93 -12.38 87.31
N ALA A 2 36.91 -11.66 86.18
CA ALA A 2 35.89 -11.77 85.13
C ALA A 2 36.58 -12.18 83.89
N THR A 3 36.31 -13.35 83.38
CA THR A 3 36.85 -13.95 82.14
C THR A 3 35.99 -13.56 80.94
N THR A 4 36.56 -12.75 80.06
CA THR A 4 35.95 -12.34 78.78
C THR A 4 36.22 -13.38 77.71
N THR A 5 35.17 -14.04 77.24
CA THR A 5 35.19 -14.96 76.06
C THR A 5 34.98 -14.17 74.77
N LYS A 6 36.00 -14.18 73.90
CA LYS A 6 35.98 -13.61 72.54
C LYS A 6 35.30 -14.58 71.58
N THR A 7 34.10 -14.26 71.09
CA THR A 7 33.42 -14.99 70.02
C THR A 7 33.94 -14.54 68.65
N SER A 8 34.58 -15.46 67.91
CA SER A 8 35.09 -15.29 66.55
C SER A 8 33.93 -15.46 65.57
N THR A 9 33.53 -14.38 64.89
CA THR A 9 32.54 -14.40 63.78
C THR A 9 33.27 -14.81 62.47
N LYS A 10 33.00 -16.04 62.02
CA LYS A 10 33.39 -16.51 60.68
C LYS A 10 32.58 -15.76 59.61
N LYS A 11 33.25 -14.88 58.84
CA LYS A 11 32.72 -14.31 57.59
C LYS A 11 32.58 -15.42 56.55
N THR A 12 31.36 -15.85 56.28
CA THR A 12 31.04 -16.71 55.11
C THR A 12 31.09 -15.88 53.85
N THR A 13 32.15 -16.04 53.07
CA THR A 13 32.28 -15.52 51.70
C THR A 13 31.26 -16.26 50.83
N LYS A 14 30.14 -15.60 50.45
CA LYS A 14 29.26 -16.06 49.38
C LYS A 14 30.05 -16.16 48.09
N LYS A 15 30.40 -17.39 47.67
CA LYS A 15 30.84 -17.68 46.31
C LYS A 15 29.80 -17.13 45.32
N LYS A 16 30.17 -16.11 44.54
CA LYS A 16 29.36 -15.71 43.35
C LYS A 16 29.23 -16.95 42.46
N SER A 17 28.01 -17.52 42.39
CA SER A 17 27.69 -18.58 41.44
C SER A 17 28.01 -18.04 40.04
N ALA A 18 28.86 -18.75 39.32
CA ALA A 18 29.11 -18.45 37.91
C ALA A 18 27.77 -18.49 37.18
N THR A 19 27.28 -17.34 36.74
CA THR A 19 26.05 -17.25 35.95
C THR A 19 26.24 -18.08 34.70
N ALA A 20 25.43 -19.14 34.53
CA ALA A 20 25.48 -20.00 33.33
C ALA A 20 25.39 -19.14 32.07
N LYS A 21 26.28 -19.41 31.11
CA LYS A 21 26.26 -18.69 29.82
C LYS A 21 24.93 -18.91 29.11
N LYS A 22 24.27 -17.81 28.74
CA LYS A 22 23.01 -17.84 27.99
C LYS A 22 23.28 -17.93 26.49
N ASN A 23 22.31 -18.44 25.76
CA ASN A 23 22.28 -18.31 24.29
C ASN A 23 21.90 -16.86 23.93
N LEU A 24 22.54 -16.30 22.91
CA LEU A 24 22.21 -14.97 22.35
C LEU A 24 21.35 -15.16 21.11
N VAL A 25 20.26 -14.43 21.02
CA VAL A 25 19.40 -14.35 19.82
C VAL A 25 19.42 -12.92 19.31
N ILE A 26 19.72 -12.74 18.04
CA ILE A 26 19.74 -11.42 17.40
C ILE A 26 18.60 -11.35 16.42
N VAL A 27 17.71 -10.37 16.59
CA VAL A 27 16.54 -10.07 15.73
C VAL A 27 16.69 -8.67 15.13
N GLU A 28 15.79 -8.28 14.23
CA GLU A 28 15.87 -6.99 13.56
C GLU A 28 15.35 -5.82 14.39
N SER A 29 14.29 -6.04 15.17
CA SER A 29 13.60 -4.97 15.88
C SER A 29 13.50 -5.18 17.38
N PRO A 30 13.47 -4.09 18.18
CA PRO A 30 13.25 -4.18 19.64
C PRO A 30 11.88 -4.76 20.02
N ALA A 31 10.86 -4.61 19.16
CA ALA A 31 9.53 -5.16 19.41
C ALA A 31 9.57 -6.69 19.33
N LYS A 32 10.19 -7.27 18.29
CA LYS A 32 10.44 -8.71 18.18
C LYS A 32 11.24 -9.25 19.36
N ALA A 33 12.30 -8.52 19.77
CA ALA A 33 13.14 -8.95 20.88
C ALA A 33 12.31 -9.18 22.14
N LYS A 34 11.44 -8.24 22.49
CA LYS A 34 10.55 -8.36 23.67
C LYS A 34 9.61 -9.56 23.62
N THR A 35 9.06 -9.84 22.44
CA THR A 35 8.12 -10.94 22.23
C THR A 35 8.83 -12.29 22.33
N ILE A 36 9.93 -12.44 21.59
CA ILE A 36 10.68 -13.70 21.47
C ILE A 36 11.37 -14.07 22.79
N GLU A 37 11.94 -13.09 23.51
CA GLU A 37 12.62 -13.34 24.79
C GLU A 37 11.67 -13.99 25.82
N LYS A 38 10.41 -13.55 25.86
CA LYS A 38 9.40 -14.16 26.75
C LYS A 38 9.10 -15.61 26.39
N TYR A 39 9.11 -15.97 25.11
CA TYR A 39 8.83 -17.32 24.67
C TYR A 39 9.98 -18.31 24.92
N LEU A 40 11.21 -17.82 24.78
CA LEU A 40 12.42 -18.65 24.92
C LEU A 40 12.85 -18.81 26.40
N GLY A 41 12.48 -17.87 27.28
CA GLY A 41 12.74 -17.95 28.71
C GLY A 41 14.20 -17.65 29.12
N ARG A 42 14.55 -18.06 30.37
CA ARG A 42 15.74 -17.57 31.08
C ARG A 42 17.09 -17.98 30.47
N ASN A 43 17.15 -19.01 29.64
CA ASN A 43 18.37 -19.50 29.03
C ASN A 43 18.80 -18.71 27.79
N TYR A 44 17.98 -17.76 27.35
CA TYR A 44 18.21 -16.94 26.19
C TYR A 44 18.28 -15.47 26.58
N LYS A 45 19.06 -14.72 25.83
CA LYS A 45 19.09 -13.25 25.81
C LYS A 45 18.76 -12.83 24.39
N VAL A 46 17.75 -11.99 24.20
CA VAL A 46 17.35 -11.51 22.88
C VAL A 46 17.71 -10.03 22.73
N VAL A 47 18.39 -9.69 21.65
CA VAL A 47 18.82 -8.31 21.33
C VAL A 47 18.42 -7.95 19.91
N ALA A 48 18.34 -6.66 19.59
CA ALA A 48 17.98 -6.19 18.27
C ALA A 48 19.17 -5.54 17.55
N SER A 49 19.36 -5.83 16.25
CA SER A 49 20.30 -5.17 15.34
C SER A 49 19.80 -3.80 14.87
N VAL A 50 18.50 -3.53 15.04
CA VAL A 50 17.82 -2.33 14.54
C VAL A 50 18.04 -2.16 13.02
N GLY A 51 17.73 -3.20 12.26
CA GLY A 51 17.92 -3.30 10.80
C GLY A 51 19.38 -3.60 10.41
N HIS A 52 19.73 -3.21 9.19
CA HIS A 52 21.09 -3.43 8.66
C HIS A 52 22.19 -2.75 9.49
N ILE A 53 23.31 -3.41 9.61
CA ILE A 53 24.53 -2.93 10.32
C ILE A 53 25.70 -2.67 9.37
N ARG A 54 25.67 -3.29 8.16
CA ARG A 54 26.59 -3.04 7.04
C ARG A 54 25.79 -2.64 5.81
N ASP A 55 26.36 -1.79 4.96
CA ASP A 55 25.81 -1.41 3.67
C ASP A 55 26.94 -0.88 2.77
N LEU A 56 26.65 -0.69 1.48
CA LEU A 56 27.53 0.00 0.54
C LEU A 56 27.71 1.46 0.96
N LYS A 57 28.90 2.02 0.76
CA LYS A 57 29.20 3.41 1.10
C LYS A 57 28.28 4.37 0.35
N LYS A 58 27.65 5.33 1.05
CA LYS A 58 26.69 6.26 0.45
C LYS A 58 27.29 7.32 -0.50
N SER A 59 28.61 7.58 -0.40
CA SER A 59 29.29 8.62 -1.16
C SER A 59 30.00 8.13 -2.42
N SER A 60 29.98 6.82 -2.70
CA SER A 60 30.67 6.22 -3.85
C SER A 60 29.85 5.05 -4.43
N MET A 61 30.22 4.58 -5.60
CA MET A 61 29.64 3.40 -6.24
C MET A 61 29.78 2.17 -5.32
N SER A 62 30.96 1.94 -4.75
CA SER A 62 31.25 0.81 -3.84
C SER A 62 31.02 -0.55 -4.47
N ILE A 63 31.22 -0.67 -5.77
CA ILE A 63 31.19 -1.91 -6.54
C ILE A 63 32.49 -1.95 -7.34
N ASP A 64 33.15 -3.08 -7.30
CA ASP A 64 34.38 -3.35 -8.05
C ASP A 64 34.05 -4.03 -9.37
N PHE A 65 34.01 -3.25 -10.47
CA PHE A 65 33.63 -3.72 -11.80
C PHE A 65 34.66 -4.67 -12.41
N GLU A 66 35.95 -4.51 -12.03
CA GLU A 66 37.05 -5.36 -12.55
C GLU A 66 37.11 -6.71 -11.83
N ASN A 67 36.59 -6.77 -10.59
CA ASN A 67 36.56 -7.97 -9.76
C ASN A 67 35.13 -8.53 -9.63
N ASN A 68 34.53 -8.93 -10.76
CA ASN A 68 33.21 -9.60 -10.81
C ASN A 68 32.09 -8.85 -10.04
N TYR A 69 32.10 -7.52 -10.10
CA TYR A 69 31.09 -6.65 -9.44
C TYR A 69 31.06 -6.79 -7.91
N GLU A 70 32.19 -7.15 -7.29
CA GLU A 70 32.29 -7.37 -5.84
C GLU A 70 31.81 -6.14 -5.06
N PRO A 71 30.79 -6.26 -4.17
CA PRO A 71 30.28 -5.14 -3.41
C PRO A 71 31.14 -4.84 -2.18
N GLN A 72 31.60 -3.60 -2.08
CA GLN A 72 32.45 -3.13 -0.97
C GLN A 72 31.58 -2.65 0.18
N TYR A 73 31.28 -3.54 1.11
CA TYR A 73 30.47 -3.26 2.29
C TYR A 73 31.28 -2.60 3.40
N ILE A 74 30.69 -1.59 4.03
CA ILE A 74 31.23 -0.92 5.23
C ILE A 74 30.21 -0.96 6.38
N ASN A 75 30.68 -0.81 7.60
CA ASN A 75 29.78 -0.62 8.74
C ASN A 75 29.03 0.71 8.60
N ILE A 76 27.72 0.68 8.80
CA ILE A 76 26.87 1.88 8.69
C ILE A 76 27.30 2.91 9.74
N ARG A 77 27.56 4.15 9.29
CA ARG A 77 27.92 5.26 10.16
C ARG A 77 26.87 5.47 11.28
N GLY A 78 27.33 5.56 12.52
CA GLY A 78 26.48 5.67 13.71
C GLY A 78 26.08 4.34 14.35
N LYS A 79 26.33 3.19 13.71
CA LYS A 79 26.06 1.85 14.26
C LYS A 79 27.23 1.28 15.11
N GLY A 80 28.37 1.97 15.18
CA GLY A 80 29.54 1.50 15.92
C GLY A 80 29.28 1.07 17.38
N PRO A 81 28.59 1.88 18.20
CA PRO A 81 28.25 1.49 19.57
C PRO A 81 27.42 0.20 19.62
N LEU A 82 26.39 0.08 18.79
CA LEU A 82 25.55 -1.12 18.70
C LEU A 82 26.36 -2.36 18.30
N ILE A 83 27.24 -2.22 17.29
CA ILE A 83 28.11 -3.32 16.83
C ILE A 83 29.04 -3.77 17.98
N ASN A 84 29.62 -2.83 18.71
CA ASN A 84 30.47 -3.16 19.85
C ASN A 84 29.71 -3.88 20.97
N ASP A 85 28.47 -3.47 21.23
CA ASP A 85 27.64 -4.14 22.22
C ASP A 85 27.23 -5.56 21.76
N LEU A 86 26.86 -5.74 20.49
CA LEU A 86 26.60 -7.07 19.91
C LEU A 86 27.82 -7.98 20.02
N LYS A 87 29.04 -7.49 19.70
CA LYS A 87 30.29 -8.25 19.84
C LYS A 87 30.56 -8.64 21.29
N LYS A 88 30.33 -7.74 22.26
CA LYS A 88 30.51 -8.04 23.70
C LYS A 88 29.54 -9.13 24.16
N GLU A 89 28.26 -9.06 23.72
CA GLU A 89 27.26 -10.05 24.09
C GLU A 89 27.52 -11.40 23.41
N ALA A 90 27.93 -11.42 22.15
CA ALA A 90 28.27 -12.65 21.42
C ALA A 90 29.44 -13.41 22.09
N LYS A 91 30.50 -12.69 22.53
CA LYS A 91 31.62 -13.30 23.26
C LYS A 91 31.24 -13.95 24.60
N LYS A 92 30.16 -13.42 25.25
CA LYS A 92 29.66 -13.99 26.52
C LYS A 92 28.68 -15.16 26.30
N ALA A 93 28.13 -15.27 25.12
CA ALA A 93 27.10 -16.24 24.81
C ALA A 93 27.63 -17.69 24.77
N LYS A 94 26.74 -18.65 25.02
CA LYS A 94 27.02 -20.08 24.80
C LYS A 94 26.96 -20.40 23.30
N LYS A 95 25.93 -19.87 22.59
CA LYS A 95 25.70 -19.96 21.17
C LYS A 95 24.99 -18.69 20.70
N VAL A 96 25.24 -18.25 19.48
CA VAL A 96 24.57 -17.10 18.84
C VAL A 96 23.60 -17.63 17.80
N TYR A 97 22.36 -17.13 17.84
CA TYR A 97 21.31 -17.41 16.86
C TYR A 97 20.95 -16.12 16.14
N LEU A 98 20.73 -16.21 14.83
CA LEU A 98 20.34 -15.13 13.93
C LEU A 98 18.88 -15.35 13.52
N ALA A 99 17.98 -14.52 14.06
CA ALA A 99 16.53 -14.70 13.93
C ALA A 99 15.86 -13.48 13.26
N SER A 100 16.45 -13.02 12.15
CA SER A 100 15.88 -11.99 11.27
C SER A 100 14.71 -12.55 10.46
N ASP A 101 13.98 -11.66 9.75
CA ASP A 101 12.81 -12.00 8.94
C ASP A 101 13.05 -13.13 7.94
N PRO A 102 12.01 -13.82 7.49
CA PRO A 102 12.13 -14.98 6.60
C PRO A 102 12.40 -14.62 5.14
N ASP A 103 12.59 -13.36 4.78
CA ASP A 103 12.86 -12.90 3.43
C ASP A 103 14.37 -12.74 3.14
N ARG A 104 14.72 -12.45 1.87
CA ARG A 104 16.12 -12.21 1.46
C ARG A 104 16.79 -11.04 2.17
N GLU A 105 16.04 -10.01 2.60
CA GLU A 105 16.60 -8.91 3.39
C GLU A 105 17.03 -9.40 4.78
N GLY A 106 16.20 -10.22 5.43
CA GLY A 106 16.53 -10.83 6.71
C GLY A 106 17.70 -11.81 6.60
N GLU A 107 17.81 -12.54 5.50
CA GLU A 107 18.95 -13.43 5.25
C GLU A 107 20.26 -12.64 5.10
N ALA A 108 20.24 -11.55 4.32
CA ALA A 108 21.39 -10.66 4.18
C ALA A 108 21.78 -9.96 5.51
N ILE A 109 20.79 -9.57 6.35
CA ILE A 109 21.05 -9.04 7.68
C ILE A 109 21.78 -10.09 8.55
N SER A 110 21.30 -11.34 8.51
CA SER A 110 21.94 -12.46 9.20
C SER A 110 23.37 -12.69 8.74
N TRP A 111 23.61 -12.71 7.43
CA TRP A 111 24.93 -12.85 6.83
C TRP A 111 25.88 -11.69 7.23
N HIS A 112 25.41 -10.47 7.22
CA HIS A 112 26.18 -9.32 7.69
C HIS A 112 26.50 -9.40 9.18
N LEU A 113 25.57 -9.89 10.01
CA LEU A 113 25.77 -10.12 11.44
C LEU A 113 26.82 -11.22 11.66
N ALA A 114 26.73 -12.35 10.94
CA ALA A 114 27.70 -13.43 11.01
C ALA A 114 29.11 -12.92 10.71
N HIS A 115 29.28 -12.14 9.65
CA HIS A 115 30.57 -11.53 9.29
C HIS A 115 31.13 -10.59 10.38
N ILE A 116 30.27 -9.72 10.95
CA ILE A 116 30.72 -8.78 11.99
C ILE A 116 31.08 -9.48 13.30
N LEU A 117 30.34 -10.53 13.62
CA LEU A 117 30.51 -11.29 14.87
C LEU A 117 31.54 -12.41 14.76
N ASP A 118 32.14 -12.58 13.58
CA ASP A 118 33.12 -13.64 13.28
C ASP A 118 32.54 -15.04 13.58
N LEU A 119 31.30 -15.27 13.14
CA LEU A 119 30.64 -16.56 13.26
C LEU A 119 31.00 -17.43 12.05
N ASP A 120 31.14 -18.74 12.29
CA ASP A 120 31.34 -19.70 11.20
C ASP A 120 30.12 -19.73 10.28
N LYS A 121 30.36 -19.66 8.98
CA LYS A 121 29.31 -19.69 7.95
C LYS A 121 28.62 -21.06 7.88
N GLU A 122 29.33 -22.13 8.22
CA GLU A 122 28.81 -23.49 8.25
C GLU A 122 27.98 -23.80 9.50
N ASP A 123 28.00 -22.91 10.50
CA ASP A 123 27.22 -23.08 11.71
C ASP A 123 25.71 -23.03 11.45
N ARG A 124 24.99 -23.97 12.02
CA ARG A 124 23.52 -23.96 12.05
C ARG A 124 23.04 -22.98 13.12
N ASN A 125 23.05 -21.71 12.78
CA ASN A 125 22.71 -20.62 13.68
C ASN A 125 21.56 -19.74 13.18
N ARG A 126 21.08 -19.95 11.96
CA ARG A 126 19.94 -19.24 11.37
C ARG A 126 18.62 -19.86 11.81
N VAL A 127 17.74 -19.04 12.39
CA VAL A 127 16.40 -19.43 12.83
C VAL A 127 15.36 -18.62 12.06
N VAL A 128 14.36 -19.30 11.48
CA VAL A 128 13.33 -18.68 10.64
C VAL A 128 11.95 -19.12 11.11
N PHE A 129 11.01 -18.17 11.16
CA PHE A 129 9.60 -18.43 11.48
C PHE A 129 8.70 -17.44 10.73
N ASN A 130 7.56 -17.93 10.23
CA ASN A 130 6.61 -17.13 9.46
C ASN A 130 5.62 -16.36 10.34
N GLU A 131 5.52 -16.70 11.62
CA GLU A 131 4.67 -16.04 12.62
C GLU A 131 5.37 -16.01 13.97
N ILE A 132 5.10 -14.99 14.76
CA ILE A 132 5.70 -14.82 16.10
C ILE A 132 4.71 -15.30 17.17
N THR A 133 4.46 -16.60 17.16
CA THR A 133 3.73 -17.32 18.19
C THR A 133 4.69 -18.13 19.06
N LYS A 134 4.24 -18.52 20.26
CA LYS A 134 5.08 -19.28 21.20
C LYS A 134 5.57 -20.60 20.60
N ASP A 135 4.66 -21.30 19.93
CA ASP A 135 4.96 -22.63 19.39
C ASP A 135 5.80 -22.54 18.12
N ALA A 136 5.48 -21.63 17.19
CA ALA A 136 6.28 -21.40 15.99
C ALA A 136 7.72 -21.00 16.35
N VAL A 137 7.90 -20.07 17.29
CA VAL A 137 9.23 -19.65 17.75
C VAL A 137 9.97 -20.84 18.38
N LYS A 138 9.37 -21.58 19.31
CA LYS A 138 10.03 -22.72 19.95
C LYS A 138 10.43 -23.80 18.95
N ASN A 139 9.54 -24.16 18.04
CA ASN A 139 9.80 -25.16 17.01
C ASN A 139 10.95 -24.73 16.09
N ALA A 140 11.03 -23.48 15.71
CA ALA A 140 12.11 -22.95 14.87
C ALA A 140 13.50 -23.07 15.55
N PHE A 141 13.57 -23.04 16.89
CA PHE A 141 14.82 -23.22 17.64
C PHE A 141 15.23 -24.71 17.83
N VAL A 142 14.35 -25.65 17.48
CA VAL A 142 14.69 -27.09 17.53
C VAL A 142 15.63 -27.45 16.38
N GLU A 143 15.40 -26.89 15.19
CA GLU A 143 16.17 -27.18 13.98
C GLU A 143 16.68 -25.91 13.30
N PRO A 144 17.67 -25.21 13.88
CA PRO A 144 18.32 -24.11 13.20
C PRO A 144 19.01 -24.58 11.94
N ARG A 145 19.05 -23.75 10.90
CA ARG A 145 19.73 -24.04 9.62
C ARG A 145 20.98 -23.18 9.44
N GLN A 146 21.73 -23.45 8.41
CA GLN A 146 22.75 -22.55 7.90
C GLN A 146 22.11 -21.32 7.24
N ILE A 147 22.89 -20.26 7.06
CA ILE A 147 22.50 -19.11 6.23
C ILE A 147 22.37 -19.62 4.79
N ASN A 148 21.26 -19.29 4.15
CA ASN A 148 21.04 -19.63 2.74
C ASN A 148 21.76 -18.60 1.86
N MET A 149 22.84 -19.02 1.21
CA MET A 149 23.64 -18.12 0.39
C MET A 149 22.94 -17.71 -0.90
N ASP A 150 22.04 -18.52 -1.46
CA ASP A 150 21.25 -18.14 -2.64
C ASP A 150 20.35 -16.95 -2.35
N LEU A 151 19.70 -16.92 -1.17
CA LEU A 151 18.92 -15.76 -0.69
C LEU A 151 19.80 -14.52 -0.47
N VAL A 152 21.03 -14.71 0.08
CA VAL A 152 21.98 -13.61 0.25
C VAL A 152 22.41 -13.08 -1.11
N ASP A 153 22.71 -13.95 -2.06
CA ASP A 153 23.14 -13.59 -3.41
C ASP A 153 22.02 -12.88 -4.19
N ALA A 154 20.77 -13.32 -4.05
CA ALA A 154 19.62 -12.63 -4.64
C ALA A 154 19.45 -11.21 -4.08
N GLN A 155 19.68 -11.02 -2.76
CA GLN A 155 19.65 -9.69 -2.15
C GLN A 155 20.85 -8.85 -2.61
N GLN A 156 22.06 -9.41 -2.68
CA GLN A 156 23.25 -8.73 -3.19
C GLN A 156 23.06 -8.31 -4.65
N ALA A 157 22.58 -9.21 -5.52
CA ALA A 157 22.28 -8.91 -6.92
C ALA A 157 21.38 -7.69 -7.05
N ARG A 158 20.26 -7.69 -6.32
CA ARG A 158 19.34 -6.55 -6.30
C ARG A 158 20.03 -5.28 -5.80
N ARG A 159 20.80 -5.38 -4.71
CA ARG A 159 21.49 -4.24 -4.12
C ARG A 159 22.54 -3.64 -5.05
N VAL A 160 23.31 -4.50 -5.73
CA VAL A 160 24.33 -4.10 -6.73
C VAL A 160 23.64 -3.44 -7.93
N LEU A 161 22.61 -4.07 -8.49
CA LEU A 161 21.88 -3.56 -9.63
C LEU A 161 21.24 -2.18 -9.37
N ASP A 162 20.54 -2.05 -8.25
CA ASP A 162 19.90 -0.78 -7.86
C ASP A 162 20.96 0.30 -7.54
N ARG A 163 22.16 -0.09 -7.07
CA ARG A 163 23.30 0.80 -6.88
C ARG A 163 23.85 1.29 -8.22
N ILE A 164 24.12 0.39 -9.16
CA ILE A 164 24.63 0.73 -10.50
C ILE A 164 23.66 1.72 -11.17
N VAL A 165 22.39 1.37 -11.29
CA VAL A 165 21.40 2.24 -11.94
C VAL A 165 21.27 3.59 -11.24
N GLY A 166 21.08 3.57 -9.92
CA GLY A 166 20.82 4.78 -9.16
C GLY A 166 22.01 5.75 -9.08
N TYR A 167 23.23 5.22 -8.98
CA TYR A 167 24.46 6.04 -8.83
C TYR A 167 25.06 6.46 -10.18
N SER A 168 24.70 5.79 -11.27
CA SER A 168 25.11 6.21 -12.60
C SER A 168 24.16 7.26 -13.19
N ILE A 169 22.84 7.01 -13.17
CA ILE A 169 21.87 7.94 -13.79
C ILE A 169 21.64 9.19 -12.95
N SER A 170 21.57 9.08 -11.60
CA SER A 170 21.22 10.24 -10.76
C SER A 170 22.19 11.41 -10.89
N PRO A 171 23.51 11.24 -10.94
CA PRO A 171 24.47 12.34 -11.18
C PRO A 171 24.28 13.03 -12.53
N ILE A 172 23.94 12.29 -13.59
CA ILE A 172 23.63 12.84 -14.91
C ILE A 172 22.41 13.74 -14.80
N LEU A 173 21.33 13.26 -14.16
CA LEU A 173 20.13 14.08 -13.93
C LEU A 173 20.44 15.33 -13.08
N TRP A 174 21.38 15.24 -12.11
CA TRP A 174 21.77 16.42 -11.31
C TRP A 174 22.51 17.46 -12.14
N LYS A 175 23.36 17.03 -13.05
CA LYS A 175 24.12 17.92 -13.94
C LYS A 175 23.24 18.54 -15.02
N LYS A 176 22.30 17.75 -15.56
CA LYS A 176 21.52 18.14 -16.75
C LYS A 176 20.16 18.78 -16.40
N VAL A 177 19.58 18.48 -15.21
CA VAL A 177 18.27 19.00 -14.79
C VAL A 177 18.38 19.71 -13.45
N LYS A 178 18.51 18.94 -12.33
CA LYS A 178 18.50 19.51 -10.97
C LYS A 178 19.06 18.54 -9.94
N LYS A 179 19.81 19.06 -8.94
CA LYS A 179 20.26 18.27 -7.77
C LYS A 179 19.10 17.66 -6.99
N GLY A 180 19.32 16.42 -6.54
CA GLY A 180 18.38 15.70 -5.69
C GLY A 180 17.38 14.82 -6.42
N LEU A 181 17.43 14.76 -7.77
CA LEU A 181 16.69 13.78 -8.57
C LEU A 181 17.28 12.38 -8.40
N SER A 182 16.51 11.36 -8.67
CA SER A 182 16.99 9.97 -8.70
C SER A 182 16.27 9.16 -9.76
N ALA A 183 16.99 8.23 -10.38
CA ALA A 183 16.42 7.17 -11.20
C ALA A 183 16.59 5.83 -10.49
N GLY A 184 15.77 4.86 -10.87
CA GLY A 184 15.85 3.49 -10.39
C GLY A 184 14.84 2.65 -11.16
N ARG A 185 15.13 1.38 -11.40
CA ARG A 185 14.36 0.49 -12.27
C ARG A 185 12.85 0.56 -12.00
N VAL A 186 12.40 0.03 -10.88
CA VAL A 186 10.96 -0.01 -10.53
C VAL A 186 10.32 1.38 -10.42
N GLN A 187 11.06 2.38 -9.91
CA GLN A 187 10.51 3.74 -9.78
C GLN A 187 10.31 4.42 -11.13
N SER A 188 11.22 4.18 -12.10
CA SER A 188 11.12 4.79 -13.43
C SER A 188 9.99 4.15 -14.24
N VAL A 189 9.81 2.83 -14.17
CA VAL A 189 8.64 2.15 -14.74
C VAL A 189 7.34 2.65 -14.13
N ALA A 190 7.27 2.79 -12.81
CA ALA A 190 6.06 3.30 -12.14
C ALA A 190 5.72 4.74 -12.57
N LEU A 191 6.74 5.59 -12.76
CA LEU A 191 6.57 6.95 -13.28
C LEU A 191 6.08 6.93 -14.71
N LYS A 192 6.70 6.11 -15.57
CA LYS A 192 6.31 5.95 -16.98
C LYS A 192 4.86 5.52 -17.12
N LEU A 193 4.42 4.51 -16.37
CA LEU A 193 3.02 4.05 -16.40
C LEU A 193 2.03 5.17 -16.05
N ILE A 194 2.36 6.04 -15.07
CA ILE A 194 1.52 7.18 -14.70
C ILE A 194 1.46 8.20 -15.84
N ILE A 195 2.59 8.48 -16.51
CA ILE A 195 2.67 9.45 -17.59
C ILE A 195 1.99 8.91 -18.85
N ASP A 196 2.20 7.65 -19.20
CA ASP A 196 1.51 7.00 -20.31
C ASP A 196 -0.01 7.08 -20.13
N ARG A 197 -0.51 6.82 -18.91
CA ARG A 197 -1.93 6.98 -18.56
C ARG A 197 -2.41 8.43 -18.72
N GLU A 198 -1.61 9.41 -18.37
CA GLU A 198 -1.96 10.82 -18.56
C GLU A 198 -1.99 11.19 -20.06
N ASN A 199 -1.10 10.61 -20.85
CA ASN A 199 -1.10 10.79 -22.31
C ASN A 199 -2.34 10.13 -22.96
N GLU A 200 -2.72 8.92 -22.51
CA GLU A 200 -3.97 8.28 -22.92
C GLU A 200 -5.19 9.16 -22.61
N ILE A 201 -5.22 9.78 -21.42
CA ILE A 201 -6.30 10.69 -21.01
C ILE A 201 -6.33 11.96 -21.89
N LYS A 202 -5.15 12.55 -22.18
CA LYS A 202 -5.05 13.75 -23.02
C LYS A 202 -5.45 13.49 -24.48
N ALA A 203 -5.15 12.29 -24.99
CA ALA A 203 -5.47 11.88 -26.37
C ALA A 203 -6.91 11.36 -26.52
N PHE A 204 -7.60 11.11 -25.43
CA PHE A 204 -8.93 10.47 -25.47
C PHE A 204 -9.98 11.38 -26.13
N GLN A 205 -10.74 10.79 -27.06
CA GLN A 205 -11.87 11.41 -27.74
C GLN A 205 -13.16 10.81 -27.17
N PRO A 206 -14.04 11.59 -26.53
CA PRO A 206 -15.34 11.10 -26.08
C PRO A 206 -16.23 10.69 -27.25
N GLU A 207 -16.74 9.47 -27.23
CA GLU A 207 -17.73 8.97 -28.17
C GLU A 207 -19.12 9.02 -27.56
N GLU A 208 -20.10 9.52 -28.31
CA GLU A 208 -21.50 9.51 -27.93
C GLU A 208 -22.07 8.09 -28.01
N TYR A 209 -22.85 7.73 -26.99
CA TYR A 209 -23.72 6.55 -27.03
C TYR A 209 -24.96 6.80 -26.19
N TRP A 210 -25.98 5.99 -26.45
CA TRP A 210 -27.25 6.10 -25.74
C TRP A 210 -27.59 4.80 -25.05
N THR A 211 -28.41 4.89 -24.00
CA THR A 211 -29.10 3.77 -23.37
C THR A 211 -30.59 4.07 -23.32
N ILE A 212 -31.39 3.03 -23.35
CA ILE A 212 -32.84 3.14 -23.10
C ILE A 212 -33.16 2.19 -21.96
N ASP A 213 -33.42 2.75 -20.78
CA ASP A 213 -33.93 1.99 -19.65
C ASP A 213 -35.45 2.01 -19.62
N GLY A 214 -36.06 0.83 -19.51
CA GLY A 214 -37.49 0.66 -19.39
C GLY A 214 -37.87 0.27 -17.96
N SER A 215 -38.90 0.91 -17.43
CA SER A 215 -39.58 0.44 -16.23
C SER A 215 -40.83 -0.35 -16.64
N PHE A 216 -40.93 -1.56 -16.12
CA PHE A 216 -42.02 -2.53 -16.44
C PHE A 216 -42.73 -2.93 -15.15
N LYS A 217 -43.95 -3.48 -15.29
CA LYS A 217 -44.70 -4.06 -14.18
C LYS A 217 -45.35 -5.38 -14.56
N LYS A 218 -45.36 -6.34 -13.63
CA LYS A 218 -46.19 -7.53 -13.64
C LYS A 218 -47.12 -7.48 -12.41
N GLY A 219 -48.41 -7.35 -12.63
CA GLY A 219 -49.32 -7.02 -11.53
C GLY A 219 -48.95 -5.71 -10.84
N THR A 220 -48.71 -5.77 -9.55
CA THR A 220 -48.29 -4.61 -8.72
C THR A 220 -46.78 -4.41 -8.65
N ARG A 221 -45.97 -5.41 -9.02
CA ARG A 221 -44.49 -5.38 -8.88
C ARG A 221 -43.85 -4.69 -10.07
N LYS A 222 -43.04 -3.66 -9.79
CA LYS A 222 -42.23 -2.94 -10.77
C LYS A 222 -40.84 -3.52 -10.86
N PHE A 223 -40.25 -3.52 -12.06
CA PHE A 223 -38.87 -3.91 -12.32
C PHE A 223 -38.30 -3.14 -13.50
N ASN A 224 -37.00 -3.09 -13.66
CA ASN A 224 -36.32 -2.38 -14.74
C ASN A 224 -35.70 -3.38 -15.73
N ALA A 225 -35.72 -3.03 -17.00
CA ALA A 225 -35.06 -3.73 -18.08
C ALA A 225 -34.34 -2.70 -18.97
N THR A 226 -33.21 -3.07 -19.54
CA THR A 226 -32.43 -2.22 -20.44
C THR A 226 -32.54 -2.69 -21.86
N PHE A 227 -32.65 -1.78 -22.81
CA PHE A 227 -32.71 -2.10 -24.25
C PHE A 227 -31.48 -2.91 -24.65
N TYR A 228 -31.69 -3.96 -25.40
CA TYR A 228 -30.61 -4.84 -25.87
C TYR A 228 -30.41 -4.73 -27.39
N GLY A 229 -31.49 -4.71 -28.16
CA GLY A 229 -31.36 -4.75 -29.59
C GLY A 229 -32.65 -4.84 -30.38
N LEU A 230 -32.51 -5.00 -31.68
CA LEU A 230 -33.58 -5.11 -32.66
C LEU A 230 -33.56 -6.47 -33.35
N ASP A 231 -34.75 -7.03 -33.59
CA ASP A 231 -34.96 -8.25 -34.37
C ASP A 231 -34.07 -9.43 -33.90
N GLY A 232 -33.94 -9.58 -32.55
CA GLY A 232 -33.13 -10.60 -31.90
C GLY A 232 -31.60 -10.37 -31.90
N LYS A 233 -31.12 -9.30 -32.52
CA LYS A 233 -29.70 -8.95 -32.60
C LYS A 233 -29.37 -7.76 -31.70
N LYS A 234 -28.18 -7.79 -31.11
CA LYS A 234 -27.65 -6.63 -30.33
C LYS A 234 -27.56 -5.41 -31.25
N PHE A 235 -28.11 -4.27 -30.81
CA PHE A 235 -28.09 -3.02 -31.55
C PHE A 235 -27.49 -1.91 -30.66
N LYS A 236 -26.42 -1.25 -31.12
CA LYS A 236 -25.76 -0.15 -30.41
C LYS A 236 -26.49 1.14 -30.78
N LEU A 237 -26.87 1.90 -29.76
CA LEU A 237 -27.46 3.24 -29.94
C LEU A 237 -26.32 4.25 -29.97
N SER A 238 -25.95 4.75 -31.14
CA SER A 238 -24.82 5.63 -31.34
C SER A 238 -25.20 7.12 -31.37
N ASN A 239 -26.51 7.42 -31.59
CA ASN A 239 -27.02 8.78 -31.71
C ASN A 239 -28.55 8.82 -31.42
N ASN A 240 -29.10 10.02 -31.37
CA ASN A 240 -30.51 10.24 -31.08
C ASN A 240 -31.45 9.67 -32.16
N GLU A 241 -31.02 9.56 -33.43
CA GLU A 241 -31.87 8.98 -34.48
C GLU A 241 -32.05 7.48 -34.30
N ASP A 242 -31.02 6.77 -33.80
CA ASP A 242 -31.12 5.36 -33.41
C ASP A 242 -32.18 5.20 -32.29
N VAL A 243 -32.15 6.06 -31.30
CA VAL A 243 -33.11 6.10 -30.20
C VAL A 243 -34.54 6.30 -30.73
N LYS A 244 -34.75 7.32 -31.57
CA LYS A 244 -36.05 7.60 -32.18
C LYS A 244 -36.55 6.39 -32.99
N THR A 245 -35.68 5.72 -33.70
CA THR A 245 -36.02 4.51 -34.50
C THR A 245 -36.52 3.38 -33.61
N VAL A 246 -35.86 3.13 -32.48
CA VAL A 246 -36.30 2.13 -31.50
C VAL A 246 -37.62 2.53 -30.86
N LEU A 247 -37.77 3.78 -30.41
CA LEU A 247 -38.99 4.25 -29.75
C LEU A 247 -40.20 4.23 -30.67
N LYS A 248 -40.04 4.51 -31.96
CA LYS A 248 -41.10 4.44 -32.97
C LYS A 248 -41.64 3.01 -33.14
N ARG A 249 -40.82 1.97 -32.90
CA ARG A 249 -41.29 0.57 -32.97
C ARG A 249 -42.08 0.16 -31.74
N ILE A 250 -41.95 0.87 -30.61
CA ILE A 250 -42.73 0.60 -29.39
C ILE A 250 -44.08 1.27 -29.50
N LYS A 251 -45.10 0.53 -29.93
CA LYS A 251 -46.44 1.06 -30.24
C LYS A 251 -47.45 0.93 -29.09
N THR A 252 -47.23 -0.02 -28.19
CA THR A 252 -48.12 -0.31 -27.07
C THR A 252 -47.37 -0.34 -25.76
N ASP A 253 -48.09 -0.45 -24.64
CA ASP A 253 -47.47 -0.65 -23.34
C ASP A 253 -47.26 -2.14 -23.01
N GLU A 254 -47.69 -3.06 -23.84
CA GLU A 254 -47.56 -4.49 -23.61
C GLU A 254 -46.36 -5.08 -24.30
N PHE A 255 -45.54 -5.81 -23.52
CA PHE A 255 -44.37 -6.54 -23.98
C PHE A 255 -44.56 -8.02 -23.68
N LEU A 256 -44.23 -8.87 -24.66
CA LEU A 256 -44.23 -10.30 -24.51
C LEU A 256 -42.92 -10.75 -23.79
N VAL A 257 -43.09 -11.64 -22.84
CA VAL A 257 -41.97 -12.39 -22.25
C VAL A 257 -41.55 -13.46 -23.26
N GLU A 258 -40.51 -13.16 -24.04
CA GLU A 258 -40.03 -14.03 -25.12
C GLU A 258 -39.20 -15.20 -24.57
N LYS A 259 -38.35 -14.93 -23.57
CA LYS A 259 -37.43 -15.92 -23.00
C LYS A 259 -37.18 -15.68 -21.53
N VAL A 260 -37.17 -16.77 -20.76
CA VAL A 260 -36.81 -16.74 -19.33
C VAL A 260 -35.68 -17.74 -19.07
N GLU A 261 -34.50 -17.26 -18.67
CA GLU A 261 -33.39 -18.11 -18.27
C GLU A 261 -33.19 -18.03 -16.75
N LYS A 262 -33.42 -19.14 -16.06
CA LYS A 262 -33.14 -19.30 -14.62
C LYS A 262 -31.87 -20.14 -14.47
N LYS A 263 -30.84 -19.62 -13.75
CA LYS A 263 -29.57 -20.31 -13.57
C LYS A 263 -29.07 -20.11 -12.15
N GLU A 264 -28.39 -21.12 -11.62
CA GLU A 264 -27.61 -20.99 -10.41
C GLU A 264 -26.18 -20.49 -10.74
N ARG A 265 -25.73 -19.42 -10.09
CA ARG A 265 -24.40 -18.88 -10.24
C ARG A 265 -23.65 -19.01 -8.91
N ARG A 266 -22.50 -19.65 -8.95
CA ARG A 266 -21.59 -19.73 -7.82
C ARG A 266 -20.56 -18.62 -7.88
N ARG A 267 -20.27 -17.98 -6.75
CA ARG A 267 -19.24 -16.98 -6.57
C ARG A 267 -18.26 -17.48 -5.54
N ASN A 268 -17.06 -17.79 -5.98
CA ASN A 268 -16.00 -18.28 -5.11
C ASN A 268 -15.52 -17.20 -4.14
N ALA A 269 -15.12 -17.65 -2.94
CA ALA A 269 -14.43 -16.80 -1.99
C ALA A 269 -13.13 -16.26 -2.58
N PRO A 270 -12.76 -15.01 -2.23
CA PRO A 270 -11.48 -14.46 -2.65
C PRO A 270 -10.32 -15.19 -1.93
N LEU A 271 -9.16 -15.28 -2.58
CA LEU A 271 -7.94 -15.85 -2.00
C LEU A 271 -7.49 -15.06 -0.76
N PRO A 272 -6.72 -15.68 0.15
CA PRO A 272 -6.09 -14.98 1.26
C PRO A 272 -5.15 -13.90 0.74
N TYR A 273 -4.78 -12.96 1.60
CA TYR A 273 -3.98 -11.81 1.17
C TYR A 273 -2.53 -12.14 0.86
N THR A 274 -2.06 -11.61 -0.26
CA THR A 274 -0.66 -11.26 -0.52
C THR A 274 -0.40 -9.82 -0.08
N THR A 275 0.86 -9.37 -0.08
CA THR A 275 1.21 -7.96 0.19
C THR A 275 0.45 -7.01 -0.73
N SER A 276 0.43 -7.29 -2.03
CA SER A 276 -0.24 -6.46 -3.03
C SER A 276 -1.74 -6.39 -2.80
N SER A 277 -2.41 -7.53 -2.67
CA SER A 277 -3.86 -7.56 -2.47
C SER A 277 -4.29 -6.95 -1.12
N LEU A 278 -3.47 -7.07 -0.06
CA LEU A 278 -3.69 -6.37 1.20
C LEU A 278 -3.60 -4.85 1.04
N GLN A 279 -2.59 -4.36 0.33
CA GLN A 279 -2.42 -2.93 0.08
C GLN A 279 -3.59 -2.36 -0.75
N GLN A 280 -4.06 -3.10 -1.77
CA GLN A 280 -5.20 -2.73 -2.58
C GLN A 280 -6.49 -2.63 -1.76
N ASP A 281 -6.82 -3.66 -1.00
CA ASP A 281 -8.05 -3.68 -0.20
C ASP A 281 -7.99 -2.68 0.98
N ALA A 282 -6.84 -2.50 1.60
CA ALA A 282 -6.66 -1.49 2.64
C ALA A 282 -6.88 -0.07 2.10
N ALA A 283 -6.41 0.23 0.87
CA ALA A 283 -6.66 1.52 0.23
C ALA A 283 -8.13 1.72 -0.13
N ASN A 284 -8.78 0.69 -0.67
CA ASN A 284 -10.15 0.76 -1.16
C ASN A 284 -11.20 0.73 -0.04
N LYS A 285 -11.04 -0.16 0.96
CA LYS A 285 -12.07 -0.45 1.98
C LYS A 285 -11.92 0.38 3.26
N ILE A 286 -10.66 0.64 3.68
CA ILE A 286 -10.39 1.37 4.93
C ILE A 286 -9.60 2.67 4.75
N ASN A 287 -9.37 3.09 3.49
CA ASN A 287 -8.67 4.33 3.12
C ASN A 287 -7.26 4.44 3.73
N PHE A 288 -6.53 3.34 3.84
CA PHE A 288 -5.14 3.35 4.27
C PHE A 288 -4.22 3.49 3.06
N ARG A 289 -3.26 4.37 3.16
CA ARG A 289 -2.19 4.47 2.19
C ARG A 289 -1.23 3.29 2.33
N THR A 290 -0.61 2.90 1.24
CA THR A 290 0.28 1.73 1.16
C THR A 290 1.33 1.70 2.27
N ARG A 291 2.02 2.82 2.50
CA ARG A 291 3.01 2.93 3.59
C ARG A 291 2.40 2.71 4.97
N LYS A 292 1.21 3.28 5.23
CA LYS A 292 0.50 3.11 6.51
C LYS A 292 0.10 1.65 6.71
N THR A 293 -0.41 1.01 5.67
CA THR A 293 -0.78 -0.42 5.68
C THR A 293 0.42 -1.28 6.10
N MET A 294 1.58 -1.10 5.45
CA MET A 294 2.76 -1.90 5.77
C MET A 294 3.33 -1.62 7.16
N MET A 295 3.29 -0.36 7.61
CA MET A 295 3.72 0.00 8.97
C MET A 295 2.86 -0.68 10.03
N ILE A 296 1.54 -0.72 9.86
CA ILE A 296 0.63 -1.36 10.80
C ILE A 296 0.74 -2.89 10.71
N ALA A 297 0.86 -3.44 9.50
CA ALA A 297 1.08 -4.87 9.31
C ALA A 297 2.37 -5.34 10.02
N GLN A 298 3.45 -4.56 9.96
CA GLN A 298 4.68 -4.83 10.69
C GLN A 298 4.46 -4.87 12.20
N GLN A 299 3.68 -3.93 12.76
CA GLN A 299 3.35 -3.93 14.19
C GLN A 299 2.54 -5.16 14.59
N LEU A 300 1.56 -5.54 13.77
CA LEU A 300 0.74 -6.75 14.01
C LEU A 300 1.58 -8.03 13.95
N TYR A 301 2.54 -8.11 13.04
CA TYR A 301 3.46 -9.24 12.92
C TYR A 301 4.44 -9.32 14.10
N GLU A 302 5.11 -8.21 14.45
CA GLU A 302 6.14 -8.18 15.49
C GLU A 302 5.60 -8.44 16.90
N GLY A 303 4.32 -8.22 17.11
CA GLY A 303 3.59 -8.53 18.33
C GLY A 303 3.15 -7.30 19.12
N LEU A 304 1.96 -7.44 19.68
CA LEU A 304 1.31 -6.47 20.52
C LEU A 304 0.96 -7.09 21.88
N SER A 305 0.79 -6.26 22.90
CA SER A 305 0.41 -6.73 24.24
C SER A 305 -1.09 -7.05 24.28
N LEU A 306 -1.43 -8.30 24.58
CA LEU A 306 -2.81 -8.76 24.78
C LEU A 306 -3.13 -8.91 26.27
N GLY A 307 -2.66 -8.02 27.12
CA GLY A 307 -2.90 -8.06 28.57
C GLY A 307 -2.22 -9.27 29.22
N THR A 308 -2.99 -10.08 29.93
CA THR A 308 -2.50 -11.29 30.63
C THR A 308 -1.93 -12.35 29.68
N ALA A 309 -2.39 -12.42 28.43
CA ALA A 309 -1.83 -13.31 27.42
C ALA A 309 -0.41 -12.90 26.94
N GLY A 310 0.04 -11.69 27.33
CA GLY A 310 1.38 -11.20 27.00
C GLY A 310 1.49 -10.59 25.61
N HIS A 311 2.72 -10.49 25.10
CA HIS A 311 2.98 -10.02 23.72
C HIS A 311 2.87 -11.19 22.76
N GLN A 312 2.14 -10.99 21.65
CA GLN A 312 1.97 -12.00 20.61
C GLN A 312 1.95 -11.35 19.24
N GLY A 313 2.54 -12.01 18.23
CA GLY A 313 2.32 -11.69 16.82
C GLY A 313 0.90 -12.08 16.44
N LEU A 314 0.20 -11.17 15.78
CA LEU A 314 -1.22 -11.36 15.45
C LEU A 314 -1.44 -11.81 14.01
N ILE A 315 -0.46 -11.64 13.15
CA ILE A 315 -0.50 -12.06 11.73
C ILE A 315 0.79 -12.77 11.34
N THR A 316 0.72 -13.51 10.24
CA THR A 316 1.89 -14.06 9.55
C THR A 316 2.72 -12.95 8.91
N TYR A 317 3.92 -13.29 8.43
CA TYR A 317 4.82 -12.35 7.76
C TYR A 317 4.14 -11.66 6.59
N MET A 318 4.19 -10.33 6.58
CA MET A 318 3.37 -9.50 5.69
C MET A 318 3.99 -9.20 4.32
N ARG A 319 5.27 -9.53 4.10
CA ARG A 319 5.92 -9.38 2.79
C ARG A 319 5.92 -10.72 2.08
N THR A 320 4.85 -11.02 1.39
CA THR A 320 4.65 -12.30 0.70
C THR A 320 3.80 -12.10 -0.56
N ASP A 321 4.10 -12.84 -1.58
CA ASP A 321 3.29 -13.03 -2.79
C ASP A 321 2.58 -14.39 -2.81
N SER A 322 2.81 -15.22 -1.79
CA SER A 322 2.19 -16.53 -1.62
C SER A 322 0.75 -16.43 -1.11
N THR A 323 -0.11 -17.27 -1.64
CA THR A 323 -1.48 -17.52 -1.13
C THR A 323 -1.58 -18.85 -0.39
N ARG A 324 -0.46 -19.53 -0.14
CA ARG A 324 -0.38 -20.80 0.58
C ARG A 324 -0.79 -20.61 2.05
N ILE A 325 -1.43 -21.62 2.60
CA ILE A 325 -1.83 -21.68 4.01
C ILE A 325 -1.33 -23.01 4.58
N SER A 326 -0.75 -22.99 5.77
CA SER A 326 -0.30 -24.21 6.46
C SER A 326 -1.49 -25.11 6.80
N PRO A 327 -1.28 -26.44 6.81
CA PRO A 327 -2.33 -27.39 7.19
C PRO A 327 -2.90 -27.14 8.59
N LEU A 328 -2.06 -26.69 9.53
CA LEU A 328 -2.49 -26.33 10.88
C LEU A 328 -3.51 -25.18 10.87
N ALA A 329 -3.22 -24.12 10.14
CA ALA A 329 -4.12 -22.95 10.03
C ALA A 329 -5.41 -23.30 9.27
N GLN A 330 -5.33 -24.18 8.26
CA GLN A 330 -6.53 -24.67 7.57
C GLN A 330 -7.44 -25.48 8.49
N ASN A 331 -6.88 -26.35 9.32
CA ASN A 331 -7.64 -27.16 10.27
C ASN A 331 -8.30 -26.27 11.34
N GLU A 332 -7.55 -25.33 11.91
CA GLU A 332 -8.09 -24.37 12.89
C GLU A 332 -9.23 -23.53 12.30
N ALA A 333 -9.07 -23.06 11.08
CA ALA A 333 -10.13 -22.32 10.38
C ALA A 333 -11.36 -23.18 10.08
N THR A 334 -11.17 -24.43 9.65
CA THR A 334 -12.25 -25.39 9.38
C THR A 334 -13.07 -25.64 10.64
N GLU A 335 -12.41 -25.89 11.77
CA GLU A 335 -13.06 -26.12 13.05
C GLU A 335 -13.84 -24.85 13.50
N PHE A 336 -13.20 -23.68 13.44
CA PHE A 336 -13.82 -22.40 13.78
C PHE A 336 -15.08 -22.13 12.93
N ILE A 337 -14.97 -22.30 11.60
CA ILE A 337 -16.09 -22.07 10.68
C ILE A 337 -17.23 -23.03 10.95
N THR A 338 -16.92 -24.31 11.14
CA THR A 338 -17.93 -25.35 11.42
C THR A 338 -18.69 -25.05 12.72
N ASN A 339 -17.96 -24.66 13.76
CA ASN A 339 -18.56 -24.38 15.08
C ASN A 339 -19.39 -23.10 15.08
N ARG A 340 -19.00 -22.07 14.31
CA ARG A 340 -19.65 -20.76 14.34
C ARG A 340 -20.75 -20.59 13.31
N PHE A 341 -20.60 -21.17 12.12
CA PHE A 341 -21.50 -20.97 10.97
C PHE A 341 -22.19 -22.28 10.53
N GLY A 342 -21.66 -23.42 10.88
CA GLY A 342 -22.15 -24.73 10.47
C GLY A 342 -21.30 -25.39 9.39
N ALA A 343 -21.43 -26.72 9.27
CA ALA A 343 -20.60 -27.53 8.35
C ALA A 343 -20.73 -27.12 6.88
N ASN A 344 -21.90 -26.64 6.44
CA ASN A 344 -22.14 -26.21 5.07
C ASN A 344 -21.28 -24.99 4.65
N TYR A 345 -20.79 -24.21 5.60
CA TYR A 345 -19.93 -23.05 5.36
C TYR A 345 -18.45 -23.40 5.24
N SER A 346 -18.06 -24.58 5.71
CA SER A 346 -16.66 -25.00 5.70
C SER A 346 -16.28 -25.65 4.39
N LYS A 347 -15.13 -25.24 3.84
CA LYS A 347 -14.58 -25.75 2.61
C LYS A 347 -13.51 -26.78 2.93
N HIS A 348 -13.89 -28.05 2.98
CA HIS A 348 -12.92 -29.13 3.20
C HIS A 348 -11.90 -29.20 2.04
N GLY A 349 -10.63 -29.00 2.34
CA GLY A 349 -9.52 -29.48 1.49
C GLY A 349 -9.25 -28.75 0.17
N ASN A 350 -9.52 -27.44 0.05
CA ASN A 350 -9.10 -26.70 -1.12
C ASN A 350 -7.57 -26.53 -1.18
N LYS A 351 -6.94 -27.31 -2.04
CA LYS A 351 -5.57 -27.01 -2.47
C LYS A 351 -5.59 -25.73 -3.30
N VAL A 352 -5.14 -24.64 -2.72
CA VAL A 352 -4.88 -23.41 -3.45
C VAL A 352 -3.63 -23.67 -4.30
N LYS A 353 -3.75 -23.60 -5.63
CA LYS A 353 -2.59 -23.61 -6.52
C LYS A 353 -1.89 -22.26 -6.36
N ASN A 354 -0.61 -22.29 -6.02
CA ASN A 354 0.22 -21.08 -6.04
C ASN A 354 0.39 -20.59 -7.49
N ALA A 355 0.55 -19.27 -7.65
CA ALA A 355 1.00 -18.73 -8.91
C ALA A 355 2.41 -19.26 -9.21
N SER A 356 2.71 -19.51 -10.49
CA SER A 356 4.07 -19.88 -10.90
C SER A 356 5.05 -18.76 -10.51
N GLY A 357 6.10 -19.10 -9.75
CA GLY A 357 7.11 -18.14 -9.28
C GLY A 357 6.88 -17.57 -7.87
N ALA A 358 5.82 -17.98 -7.15
CA ALA A 358 5.67 -17.62 -5.74
C ALA A 358 6.73 -18.31 -4.88
N GLN A 359 7.29 -17.58 -3.91
CA GLN A 359 8.24 -18.16 -2.93
C GLN A 359 7.52 -19.20 -2.08
N ASP A 360 7.78 -20.49 -2.33
CA ASP A 360 7.12 -21.61 -1.64
C ASP A 360 7.38 -21.66 -0.12
N ALA A 361 8.39 -20.92 0.35
CA ALA A 361 8.74 -20.83 1.77
C ALA A 361 7.77 -19.96 2.59
N HIS A 362 7.03 -19.03 1.95
CA HIS A 362 6.13 -18.12 2.63
C HIS A 362 4.70 -18.60 2.67
N GLU A 363 3.96 -18.15 3.66
CA GLU A 363 2.50 -18.25 3.74
C GLU A 363 1.82 -16.95 3.32
N ALA A 364 0.52 -17.04 3.02
CA ALA A 364 -0.35 -15.88 2.88
C ALA A 364 -0.43 -15.06 4.18
N ILE A 365 -0.81 -13.79 4.05
CA ILE A 365 -1.08 -12.94 5.21
C ILE A 365 -2.40 -13.37 5.83
N ARG A 366 -2.32 -13.90 7.06
CA ARG A 366 -3.44 -14.42 7.84
C ARG A 366 -3.29 -14.10 9.33
N PRO A 367 -4.35 -14.18 10.13
CA PRO A 367 -4.19 -14.15 11.58
C PRO A 367 -3.34 -15.36 12.05
N SER A 368 -2.55 -15.17 13.11
CA SER A 368 -1.75 -16.23 13.72
C SER A 368 -2.64 -17.28 14.44
N SER A 369 -3.85 -16.88 14.87
CA SER A 369 -4.93 -17.76 15.34
C SER A 369 -6.27 -17.16 14.99
N VAL A 370 -7.21 -17.98 14.50
CA VAL A 370 -8.58 -17.55 14.20
C VAL A 370 -9.38 -17.24 15.45
N ASN A 371 -8.98 -17.78 16.60
CA ASN A 371 -9.63 -17.56 17.88
C ASN A 371 -9.40 -16.13 18.43
N HIS A 372 -8.41 -15.42 17.94
CA HIS A 372 -8.26 -13.99 18.16
C HIS A 372 -9.22 -13.23 17.24
N THR A 373 -10.53 -13.36 17.48
CA THR A 373 -11.50 -12.61 16.66
C THR A 373 -11.32 -11.10 16.86
N PRO A 374 -11.64 -10.26 15.86
CA PRO A 374 -11.51 -8.81 15.98
C PRO A 374 -12.19 -8.24 17.22
N GLU A 375 -13.34 -8.79 17.59
CA GLU A 375 -14.10 -8.37 18.78
C GLU A 375 -13.37 -8.72 20.09
N SER A 376 -12.76 -9.92 20.16
CA SER A 376 -12.10 -10.42 21.37
C SER A 376 -10.84 -9.61 21.73
N ILE A 377 -10.14 -9.11 20.73
CA ILE A 377 -8.88 -8.38 20.92
C ILE A 377 -9.00 -6.86 20.74
N ALA A 378 -10.19 -6.34 20.40
CA ALA A 378 -10.43 -4.92 20.12
C ALA A 378 -9.89 -3.97 21.20
N LYS A 379 -10.01 -4.35 22.49
CA LYS A 379 -9.55 -3.54 23.62
C LYS A 379 -8.03 -3.37 23.72
N TYR A 380 -7.26 -4.21 23.02
CA TYR A 380 -5.80 -4.20 23.04
C TYR A 380 -5.19 -3.49 21.82
N LEU A 381 -6.01 -3.18 20.81
CA LEU A 381 -5.58 -2.59 19.55
C LEU A 381 -6.02 -1.13 19.46
N ASP A 382 -5.18 -0.30 18.83
CA ASP A 382 -5.66 1.01 18.41
C ASP A 382 -6.64 0.89 17.22
N LYS A 383 -7.30 2.01 16.89
CA LYS A 383 -8.30 2.04 15.80
C LYS A 383 -7.78 1.57 14.45
N ASP A 384 -6.54 1.92 14.14
CA ASP A 384 -5.95 1.62 12.84
C ASP A 384 -5.47 0.16 12.78
N GLN A 385 -4.88 -0.32 13.88
CA GLN A 385 -4.51 -1.73 14.06
C GLN A 385 -5.74 -2.63 13.98
N LEU A 386 -6.83 -2.28 14.68
CA LEU A 386 -8.07 -3.04 14.65
C LEU A 386 -8.68 -3.11 13.24
N LYS A 387 -8.71 -1.98 12.51
CA LYS A 387 -9.24 -1.96 11.14
C LYS A 387 -8.47 -2.88 10.20
N LEU A 388 -7.13 -2.82 10.24
CA LEU A 388 -6.30 -3.65 9.38
C LEU A 388 -6.38 -5.12 9.77
N TYR A 389 -6.35 -5.41 11.07
CA TYR A 389 -6.51 -6.77 11.58
C TYR A 389 -7.86 -7.37 11.19
N THR A 390 -8.97 -6.63 11.36
CA THR A 390 -10.30 -7.06 10.94
C THR A 390 -10.35 -7.38 9.44
N LEU A 391 -9.71 -6.54 8.62
CA LEU A 391 -9.65 -6.77 7.18
C LEU A 391 -8.94 -8.09 6.86
N ILE A 392 -7.79 -8.35 7.51
CA ILE A 392 -7.00 -9.57 7.33
C ILE A 392 -7.76 -10.79 7.84
N TRP A 393 -8.34 -10.71 9.02
CA TRP A 393 -9.08 -11.81 9.65
C TRP A 393 -10.30 -12.20 8.81
N ASN A 394 -11.14 -11.23 8.42
CA ASN A 394 -12.33 -11.48 7.61
C ASN A 394 -11.97 -12.11 6.26
N ARG A 395 -10.90 -11.63 5.61
CA ARG A 395 -10.44 -12.17 4.32
C ARG A 395 -9.95 -13.60 4.45
N PHE A 396 -9.19 -13.89 5.51
CA PHE A 396 -8.70 -15.24 5.77
C PHE A 396 -9.85 -16.23 6.01
N ILE A 397 -10.77 -15.91 6.94
CA ILE A 397 -11.92 -16.77 7.22
C ILE A 397 -12.74 -16.97 5.94
N ALA A 398 -13.08 -15.90 5.23
CA ALA A 398 -13.81 -15.98 3.96
C ALA A 398 -13.14 -16.91 2.95
N SER A 399 -11.80 -16.87 2.84
CA SER A 399 -11.05 -17.71 1.91
C SER A 399 -11.16 -19.21 2.19
N GLN A 400 -11.48 -19.57 3.44
CA GLN A 400 -11.67 -20.95 3.90
C GLN A 400 -13.14 -21.38 3.90
N MET A 401 -14.06 -20.48 3.51
CA MET A 401 -15.49 -20.76 3.44
C MET A 401 -15.94 -21.20 2.04
N THR A 402 -17.09 -21.82 1.98
CA THR A 402 -17.74 -22.24 0.71
C THR A 402 -18.18 -21.04 -0.13
N ALA A 403 -18.34 -21.28 -1.43
CA ALA A 403 -18.82 -20.27 -2.37
C ALA A 403 -20.23 -19.77 -2.00
N ALA A 404 -20.49 -18.51 -2.26
CA ALA A 404 -21.86 -17.99 -2.26
C ALA A 404 -22.61 -18.49 -3.51
N VAL A 405 -23.89 -18.78 -3.36
CA VAL A 405 -24.75 -19.28 -4.42
C VAL A 405 -25.87 -18.29 -4.65
N PHE A 406 -26.07 -17.93 -5.92
CA PHE A 406 -27.10 -16.99 -6.36
C PHE A 406 -28.03 -17.67 -7.33
N ASP A 407 -29.33 -17.51 -7.12
CA ASP A 407 -30.32 -17.75 -8.18
C ASP A 407 -30.39 -16.49 -9.07
N THR A 408 -30.11 -16.66 -10.34
CA THR A 408 -30.15 -15.59 -11.33
C THR A 408 -31.27 -15.83 -12.32
N MET A 409 -31.97 -14.76 -12.73
CA MET A 409 -33.04 -14.78 -13.70
C MET A 409 -32.76 -13.72 -14.77
N LYS A 410 -32.74 -14.12 -16.02
CA LYS A 410 -32.65 -13.24 -17.17
C LYS A 410 -33.92 -13.36 -17.99
N VAL A 411 -34.55 -12.24 -18.26
CA VAL A 411 -35.82 -12.19 -19.01
C VAL A 411 -35.65 -11.29 -20.22
N ASN A 412 -36.01 -11.82 -21.39
CA ASN A 412 -36.11 -11.04 -22.62
C ASN A 412 -37.58 -10.62 -22.81
N LEU A 413 -37.80 -9.32 -22.95
CA LEU A 413 -39.08 -8.70 -23.21
C LEU A 413 -39.09 -8.17 -24.64
N THR A 414 -40.04 -8.55 -25.45
CA THR A 414 -40.07 -8.17 -26.86
C THR A 414 -41.38 -7.49 -27.27
N GLN A 415 -41.27 -6.53 -28.17
CA GLN A 415 -42.41 -5.92 -28.87
C GLN A 415 -41.93 -5.39 -30.22
N ASN A 416 -42.59 -5.80 -31.33
CA ASN A 416 -42.27 -5.34 -32.69
C ASN A 416 -40.75 -5.39 -33.03
N GLY A 417 -40.09 -6.47 -32.61
CA GLY A 417 -38.64 -6.67 -32.80
C GLY A 417 -37.74 -5.91 -31.80
N VAL A 418 -38.30 -5.05 -30.95
CA VAL A 418 -37.54 -4.35 -29.90
C VAL A 418 -37.37 -5.28 -28.69
N THR A 419 -36.15 -5.56 -28.28
CA THR A 419 -35.86 -6.43 -27.15
C THR A 419 -35.25 -5.64 -25.97
N PHE A 420 -35.85 -5.80 -24.79
CA PHE A 420 -35.31 -5.38 -23.50
C PHE A 420 -34.87 -6.57 -22.66
N ILE A 421 -33.81 -6.44 -21.89
CA ILE A 421 -33.36 -7.50 -20.99
C ILE A 421 -33.47 -7.02 -19.54
N ALA A 422 -34.20 -7.80 -18.74
CA ALA A 422 -34.23 -7.67 -17.29
C ALA A 422 -33.32 -8.74 -16.66
N ASN A 423 -32.49 -8.33 -15.72
CA ASN A 423 -31.61 -9.23 -14.94
C ASN A 423 -31.99 -9.14 -13.46
N GLY A 424 -32.26 -10.30 -12.87
CA GLY A 424 -32.46 -10.48 -11.43
C GLY A 424 -31.39 -11.37 -10.82
N SER A 425 -31.12 -11.15 -9.55
CA SER A 425 -30.21 -11.99 -8.75
C SER A 425 -30.67 -11.99 -7.30
N GLN A 426 -30.73 -13.17 -6.70
CA GLN A 426 -31.03 -13.36 -5.29
C GLN A 426 -30.01 -14.29 -4.66
N VAL A 427 -29.56 -13.96 -3.47
CA VAL A 427 -28.68 -14.85 -2.68
C VAL A 427 -29.52 -16.05 -2.22
N LYS A 428 -29.13 -17.24 -2.67
CA LYS A 428 -29.68 -18.52 -2.25
C LYS A 428 -28.94 -19.06 -1.02
N PHE A 429 -27.62 -18.92 -1.03
CA PHE A 429 -26.74 -19.28 0.05
C PHE A 429 -25.58 -18.26 0.10
N ASP A 430 -25.38 -17.63 1.25
CA ASP A 430 -24.43 -16.54 1.39
C ASP A 430 -22.96 -17.00 1.47
N GLY A 431 -22.70 -18.24 1.94
CA GLY A 431 -21.35 -18.80 1.99
C GLY A 431 -20.35 -17.85 2.68
N TYR A 432 -19.24 -17.56 2.00
CA TYR A 432 -18.20 -16.66 2.52
C TYR A 432 -18.68 -15.21 2.78
N MET A 433 -19.80 -14.82 2.18
CA MET A 433 -20.37 -13.47 2.34
C MET A 433 -20.93 -13.24 3.74
N ALA A 434 -21.15 -14.29 4.53
CA ALA A 434 -21.52 -14.19 5.94
C ALA A 434 -20.46 -13.43 6.77
N VAL A 435 -19.19 -13.46 6.34
CA VAL A 435 -18.07 -12.79 7.01
C VAL A 435 -17.52 -11.63 6.20
N TYR A 436 -17.47 -11.80 4.88
CA TYR A 436 -16.86 -10.85 3.96
C TYR A 436 -17.93 -10.24 3.07
N ASN A 437 -18.58 -9.17 3.59
CA ASN A 437 -19.66 -8.49 2.90
C ASN A 437 -19.19 -7.85 1.59
N ASP A 438 -19.65 -8.41 0.50
CA ASP A 438 -19.64 -7.79 -0.82
C ASP A 438 -21.05 -7.27 -1.09
N THR A 439 -21.18 -6.01 -1.48
CA THR A 439 -22.45 -5.27 -1.53
C THR A 439 -23.36 -5.65 -2.71
N ASP A 440 -23.49 -6.92 -3.03
CA ASP A 440 -24.51 -7.35 -4.02
C ASP A 440 -25.90 -7.22 -3.40
N LYS A 441 -26.60 -6.18 -3.82
CA LYS A 441 -28.01 -6.00 -3.47
C LYS A 441 -28.84 -7.03 -4.20
N ASN A 442 -29.68 -7.76 -3.46
CA ASN A 442 -30.71 -8.60 -4.06
C ASN A 442 -31.60 -7.76 -5.00
N LYS A 443 -31.60 -8.10 -6.26
CA LYS A 443 -32.45 -7.51 -7.28
C LYS A 443 -33.44 -8.58 -7.76
N MET A 444 -34.56 -8.71 -7.03
CA MET A 444 -35.57 -9.69 -7.38
C MET A 444 -36.41 -9.20 -8.55
N LEU A 445 -36.59 -10.06 -9.56
CA LEU A 445 -37.60 -9.91 -10.55
C LEU A 445 -38.91 -10.62 -10.09
N PRO A 446 -40.09 -10.17 -10.51
CA PRO A 446 -41.30 -10.95 -10.36
C PRO A 446 -41.15 -12.29 -11.10
N ASP A 447 -41.82 -13.33 -10.63
CA ASP A 447 -41.82 -14.60 -11.34
C ASP A 447 -42.53 -14.43 -12.68
N MET A 448 -41.94 -14.92 -13.76
CA MET A 448 -42.38 -14.75 -15.14
C MET A 448 -42.19 -16.05 -15.92
N GLU A 449 -43.13 -16.32 -16.83
CA GLU A 449 -43.07 -17.44 -17.74
C GLU A 449 -43.05 -16.94 -19.20
N GLU A 450 -42.48 -17.74 -20.09
CA GLU A 450 -42.47 -17.43 -21.52
C GLU A 450 -43.90 -17.41 -22.07
N GLY A 451 -44.22 -16.45 -22.94
CA GLY A 451 -45.55 -16.22 -23.47
C GLY A 451 -46.43 -15.27 -22.65
N GLU A 452 -46.04 -14.90 -21.44
CA GLU A 452 -46.78 -13.92 -20.64
C GLU A 452 -46.57 -12.48 -21.16
N SER A 453 -47.53 -11.60 -20.83
CA SER A 453 -47.44 -10.17 -21.13
C SER A 453 -47.12 -9.36 -19.88
N VAL A 454 -46.20 -8.40 -20.01
CA VAL A 454 -45.86 -7.42 -18.98
C VAL A 454 -46.10 -6.00 -19.49
N LYS A 455 -46.50 -5.12 -18.61
CA LYS A 455 -46.83 -3.75 -18.99
C LYS A 455 -45.63 -2.81 -18.80
N LYS A 456 -45.23 -2.10 -19.85
CA LYS A 456 -44.31 -0.98 -19.82
C LYS A 456 -44.94 0.17 -19.05
N VAL A 457 -44.21 0.77 -18.12
CA VAL A 457 -44.62 1.97 -17.37
C VAL A 457 -44.06 3.21 -18.05
N ASN A 458 -42.74 3.19 -18.31
CA ASN A 458 -42.05 4.25 -19.05
C ASN A 458 -40.80 3.69 -19.72
N THR A 459 -40.25 4.49 -20.63
CA THR A 459 -38.89 4.32 -21.20
C THR A 459 -38.14 5.60 -21.03
N ASN A 460 -36.90 5.50 -20.56
CA ASN A 460 -35.99 6.62 -20.29
C ASN A 460 -34.75 6.52 -21.18
N PRO A 461 -34.71 7.23 -22.33
CA PRO A 461 -33.48 7.34 -23.11
C PRO A 461 -32.51 8.30 -22.47
N GLU A 462 -31.25 7.91 -22.32
CA GLU A 462 -30.21 8.73 -21.74
C GLU A 462 -29.01 8.80 -22.68
N GLN A 463 -28.51 10.03 -22.90
CA GLN A 463 -27.30 10.31 -23.64
C GLN A 463 -26.09 10.14 -22.73
N HIS A 464 -25.06 9.47 -23.21
CA HIS A 464 -23.80 9.26 -22.51
C HIS A 464 -22.64 9.56 -23.46
N PHE A 465 -21.50 9.87 -22.86
CA PHE A 465 -20.22 9.93 -23.56
C PHE A 465 -19.25 9.00 -22.87
N THR A 466 -18.45 8.29 -23.66
CA THR A 466 -17.38 7.47 -23.12
C THR A 466 -16.43 8.33 -22.29
N GLN A 467 -15.88 7.77 -21.21
CA GLN A 467 -14.98 8.48 -20.32
C GLN A 467 -13.54 8.01 -20.54
N PRO A 468 -12.55 8.89 -20.38
CA PRO A 468 -11.16 8.49 -20.46
C PRO A 468 -10.82 7.46 -19.36
N PRO A 469 -9.75 6.67 -19.55
CA PRO A 469 -9.30 5.75 -18.52
C PRO A 469 -8.98 6.52 -17.23
N ALA A 470 -9.33 5.94 -16.09
CA ALA A 470 -9.08 6.60 -14.82
C ALA A 470 -7.58 6.67 -14.51
N ARG A 471 -7.12 7.81 -13.95
CA ARG A 471 -5.78 7.93 -13.39
C ARG A 471 -5.52 6.88 -12.33
N PHE A 472 -4.30 6.42 -12.19
CA PHE A 472 -3.92 5.45 -11.18
C PHE A 472 -4.14 5.97 -9.76
N SER A 473 -4.72 5.12 -8.91
CA SER A 473 -4.62 5.22 -7.45
C SER A 473 -3.41 4.44 -6.95
N GLU A 474 -3.04 4.54 -5.67
CA GLU A 474 -2.01 3.65 -5.09
C GLU A 474 -2.37 2.18 -5.32
N ALA A 475 -3.64 1.80 -5.10
CA ALA A 475 -4.12 0.44 -5.29
C ALA A 475 -4.04 -0.06 -6.75
N SER A 476 -4.52 0.74 -7.71
CA SER A 476 -4.51 0.33 -9.12
C SER A 476 -3.10 0.32 -9.71
N LEU A 477 -2.20 1.21 -9.26
CA LEU A 477 -0.81 1.19 -9.71
C LEU A 477 -0.08 -0.05 -9.19
N ILE A 478 -0.26 -0.43 -7.92
CA ILE A 478 0.32 -1.66 -7.36
C ILE A 478 -0.20 -2.88 -8.11
N LYS A 479 -1.51 -2.93 -8.38
CA LYS A 479 -2.10 -4.01 -9.16
C LYS A 479 -1.46 -4.12 -10.54
N THR A 480 -1.32 -3.01 -11.26
CA THR A 480 -0.69 -2.99 -12.60
C THR A 480 0.79 -3.39 -12.53
N LEU A 481 1.55 -2.93 -11.52
CA LEU A 481 2.94 -3.36 -11.34
C LEU A 481 3.03 -4.88 -11.10
N GLU A 482 2.18 -5.43 -10.23
CA GLU A 482 2.11 -6.87 -9.94
C GLU A 482 1.74 -7.69 -11.19
N GLU A 483 0.68 -7.29 -11.90
CA GLU A 483 0.21 -7.96 -13.12
C GLU A 483 1.26 -8.00 -14.24
N ASN A 484 2.13 -6.99 -14.27
CA ASN A 484 3.25 -6.92 -15.20
C ASN A 484 4.56 -7.52 -14.64
N GLY A 485 4.56 -8.12 -13.45
CA GLY A 485 5.76 -8.72 -12.85
C GLY A 485 6.80 -7.72 -12.35
N VAL A 486 6.47 -6.42 -12.31
CA VAL A 486 7.38 -5.33 -11.93
C VAL A 486 7.31 -5.05 -10.43
N GLY A 487 8.45 -5.14 -9.78
CA GLY A 487 8.56 -5.00 -8.33
C GLY A 487 8.21 -6.28 -7.56
N ARG A 488 8.34 -6.22 -6.25
CA ARG A 488 8.09 -7.34 -5.32
C ARG A 488 7.48 -6.78 -4.02
N PRO A 489 6.98 -7.62 -3.11
CA PRO A 489 6.37 -7.19 -1.83
C PRO A 489 7.17 -6.14 -1.06
N SER A 490 8.49 -6.20 -1.10
CA SER A 490 9.37 -5.24 -0.43
C SER A 490 9.49 -3.88 -1.14
N THR A 491 9.18 -3.78 -2.44
CA THR A 491 9.46 -2.58 -3.26
C THR A 491 8.24 -1.72 -3.58
N TYR A 492 7.00 -2.24 -3.54
CA TYR A 492 5.80 -1.47 -3.91
C TYR A 492 5.66 -0.18 -3.09
N ALA A 493 5.62 -0.29 -1.77
CA ALA A 493 5.43 0.89 -0.92
C ALA A 493 6.60 1.90 -1.01
N PRO A 494 7.89 1.50 -0.98
CA PRO A 494 9.01 2.40 -1.17
C PRO A 494 9.01 3.11 -2.54
N THR A 495 8.62 2.42 -3.60
CA THR A 495 8.53 3.00 -4.95
C THR A 495 7.51 4.14 -5.00
N LEU A 496 6.28 3.87 -4.55
CA LEU A 496 5.22 4.89 -4.51
C LEU A 496 5.58 6.09 -3.62
N GLU A 497 6.27 5.84 -2.51
CA GLU A 497 6.77 6.92 -1.65
C GLU A 497 7.87 7.72 -2.37
N THR A 498 8.78 7.06 -3.08
CA THR A 498 9.92 7.70 -3.72
C THR A 498 9.48 8.64 -4.83
N ILE A 499 8.61 8.22 -5.74
CA ILE A 499 8.13 9.07 -6.85
C ILE A 499 7.36 10.30 -6.33
N GLN A 500 6.63 10.17 -5.20
CA GLN A 500 5.98 11.31 -4.54
C GLN A 500 6.99 12.22 -3.83
N LYS A 501 7.95 11.65 -3.11
CA LYS A 501 8.98 12.38 -2.37
C LYS A 501 9.93 13.15 -3.29
N ARG A 502 10.16 12.64 -4.50
CA ARG A 502 10.94 13.31 -5.54
C ARG A 502 10.13 14.35 -6.30
N TYR A 503 8.83 14.46 -5.99
CA TYR A 503 7.92 15.36 -6.67
C TYR A 503 7.79 15.06 -8.17
N TYR A 504 7.94 13.81 -8.56
CA TYR A 504 7.67 13.37 -9.94
C TYR A 504 6.17 13.25 -10.19
N VAL A 505 5.45 12.90 -9.15
CA VAL A 505 3.98 12.82 -9.15
C VAL A 505 3.42 13.48 -7.90
N LYS A 506 2.22 14.01 -8.00
CA LYS A 506 1.41 14.46 -6.86
C LYS A 506 0.17 13.58 -6.73
N LEU A 507 -0.39 13.48 -5.54
CA LEU A 507 -1.63 12.76 -5.29
C LEU A 507 -2.77 13.78 -5.12
N ALA A 508 -3.68 13.85 -6.11
CA ALA A 508 -4.87 14.67 -6.10
C ALA A 508 -6.11 13.77 -6.10
N ALA A 509 -7.07 14.02 -5.20
CA ALA A 509 -8.27 13.19 -5.04
C ALA A 509 -7.98 11.66 -5.02
N LYS A 510 -6.90 11.26 -4.33
CA LYS A 510 -6.40 9.88 -4.24
C LYS A 510 -5.91 9.27 -5.58
N ARG A 511 -5.66 10.10 -6.59
CA ARG A 511 -5.14 9.71 -7.90
C ARG A 511 -3.79 10.36 -8.15
N PHE A 512 -2.90 9.62 -8.82
CA PHE A 512 -1.61 10.16 -9.24
C PHE A 512 -1.77 11.05 -10.47
N GLU A 513 -1.17 12.22 -10.39
CA GLU A 513 -0.98 13.13 -11.51
C GLU A 513 0.52 13.37 -11.68
N PRO A 514 1.07 13.29 -12.89
CA PRO A 514 2.46 13.66 -13.12
C PRO A 514 2.66 15.15 -12.85
N THR A 515 3.88 15.52 -12.52
CA THR A 515 4.31 16.92 -12.49
C THR A 515 5.16 17.21 -13.71
N GLU A 516 5.34 18.47 -14.05
CA GLU A 516 6.27 18.89 -15.11
C GLU A 516 7.67 18.28 -14.92
N LEU A 517 8.18 18.30 -13.68
CA LEU A 517 9.45 17.65 -13.35
C LEU A 517 9.44 16.14 -13.62
N GLY A 518 8.34 15.48 -13.31
CA GLY A 518 8.17 14.05 -13.61
C GLY A 518 8.15 13.77 -15.09
N GLU A 519 7.46 14.59 -15.88
CA GLU A 519 7.41 14.48 -17.35
C GLU A 519 8.81 14.69 -17.97
N ILE A 520 9.56 15.72 -17.53
CA ILE A 520 10.94 15.98 -17.98
C ILE A 520 11.85 14.80 -17.65
N VAL A 521 11.86 14.32 -16.39
CA VAL A 521 12.71 13.20 -15.98
C VAL A 521 12.36 11.94 -16.75
N ASN A 522 11.08 11.65 -16.94
CA ASN A 522 10.64 10.48 -17.70
C ASN A 522 11.07 10.56 -19.16
N SER A 523 10.91 11.72 -19.83
CA SER A 523 11.31 11.88 -21.22
C SER A 523 12.81 11.62 -21.41
N LEU A 524 13.66 12.16 -20.52
CA LEU A 524 15.09 11.92 -20.57
C LEU A 524 15.46 10.44 -20.33
N ILE A 525 14.77 9.76 -19.40
CA ILE A 525 15.06 8.35 -19.13
C ILE A 525 14.56 7.48 -20.29
N VAL A 526 13.40 7.77 -20.87
CA VAL A 526 12.89 7.05 -22.06
C VAL A 526 13.83 7.20 -23.26
N GLU A 527 14.40 8.38 -23.46
CA GLU A 527 15.27 8.68 -24.60
C GLU A 527 16.65 8.02 -24.47
N PHE A 528 17.28 8.10 -23.30
CA PHE A 528 18.66 7.68 -23.10
C PHE A 528 18.82 6.30 -22.43
N PHE A 529 17.80 5.81 -21.74
CA PHE A 529 17.80 4.56 -20.99
C PHE A 529 16.50 3.78 -21.19
N PRO A 530 16.16 3.42 -22.44
CA PRO A 530 14.87 2.80 -22.76
C PRO A 530 14.61 1.50 -21.99
N ASP A 531 15.63 0.67 -21.78
CA ASP A 531 15.52 -0.60 -21.06
C ASP A 531 15.14 -0.40 -19.59
N ILE A 532 15.61 0.69 -18.96
CA ILE A 532 15.31 0.99 -17.55
C ILE A 532 13.82 1.31 -17.31
N VAL A 533 13.12 1.79 -18.33
CA VAL A 533 11.69 2.11 -18.27
C VAL A 533 10.82 1.08 -18.98
N ASP A 534 11.43 0.10 -19.62
CA ASP A 534 10.69 -0.98 -20.26
C ASP A 534 10.11 -1.93 -19.21
N VAL A 535 8.80 -2.20 -19.33
CA VAL A 535 8.05 -3.03 -18.38
C VAL A 535 8.50 -4.49 -18.48
N THR A 536 8.67 -4.99 -19.71
CA THR A 536 9.04 -6.38 -19.99
C THR A 536 10.45 -6.66 -19.52
N PHE A 537 11.40 -5.80 -19.87
CA PHE A 537 12.79 -5.89 -19.43
C PHE A 537 12.90 -5.90 -17.88
N THR A 538 12.17 -4.98 -17.22
CA THR A 538 12.20 -4.91 -15.75
C THR A 538 11.58 -6.18 -15.13
N ALA A 539 10.51 -6.71 -15.69
CA ALA A 539 9.88 -7.94 -15.22
C ALA A 539 10.80 -9.16 -15.41
N GLU A 540 11.46 -9.29 -16.56
CA GLU A 540 12.45 -10.34 -16.82
C GLU A 540 13.63 -10.27 -15.85
N MET A 541 14.12 -9.06 -15.57
CA MET A 541 15.17 -8.86 -14.57
C MET A 541 14.74 -9.27 -13.17
N GLU A 542 13.51 -8.94 -12.75
CA GLU A 542 12.95 -9.41 -11.48
C GLU A 542 12.84 -10.95 -11.46
N GLY A 543 12.46 -11.56 -12.57
CA GLY A 543 12.44 -13.04 -12.72
C GLY A 543 13.83 -13.66 -12.59
N LYS A 544 14.84 -13.10 -13.26
CA LYS A 544 16.24 -13.57 -13.12
C LYS A 544 16.74 -13.45 -11.68
N LEU A 545 16.38 -12.39 -10.96
CA LEU A 545 16.72 -12.25 -9.54
C LEU A 545 16.02 -13.29 -8.65
N ASP A 546 14.82 -13.73 -9.02
CA ASP A 546 14.15 -14.83 -8.31
C ASP A 546 14.79 -16.19 -8.66
N GLU A 547 15.36 -16.38 -9.86
CA GLU A 547 16.14 -17.56 -10.22
C GLU A 547 17.44 -17.68 -9.42
N VAL A 548 18.09 -16.57 -9.08
CA VAL A 548 19.22 -16.56 -8.13
C VAL A 548 18.78 -17.05 -6.75
N GLU A 549 17.58 -16.64 -6.30
CA GLU A 549 17.05 -17.02 -4.98
C GLU A 549 16.88 -18.53 -4.79
N ILE A 550 16.67 -19.25 -5.88
CA ILE A 550 16.54 -20.72 -5.90
C ILE A 550 17.79 -21.44 -6.43
N GLY A 551 18.93 -20.73 -6.54
CA GLY A 551 20.23 -21.29 -6.93
C GLY A 551 20.36 -21.71 -8.40
N LYS A 552 19.47 -21.24 -9.30
CA LYS A 552 19.51 -21.60 -10.73
C LYS A 552 20.43 -20.71 -11.55
N GLU A 553 20.67 -19.49 -11.14
CA GLU A 553 21.50 -18.52 -11.85
C GLU A 553 22.52 -17.86 -10.93
N GLN A 554 23.67 -17.48 -11.50
CA GLN A 554 24.71 -16.74 -10.79
C GLN A 554 24.45 -15.24 -10.93
N TRP A 555 24.39 -14.50 -9.82
CA TRP A 555 24.05 -13.09 -9.81
C TRP A 555 25.05 -12.21 -10.57
N GLN A 556 26.35 -12.55 -10.57
CA GLN A 556 27.37 -11.81 -11.30
C GLN A 556 27.13 -11.81 -12.81
N LYS A 557 26.68 -12.95 -13.35
CA LYS A 557 26.33 -13.07 -14.77
C LYS A 557 25.17 -12.15 -15.14
N ILE A 558 24.14 -12.08 -14.28
CA ILE A 558 22.99 -11.20 -14.49
C ILE A 558 23.43 -9.73 -14.50
N ILE A 559 24.32 -9.34 -13.57
CA ILE A 559 24.85 -7.97 -13.53
C ILE A 559 25.69 -7.68 -14.77
N ASP A 560 26.53 -8.60 -15.22
CA ASP A 560 27.38 -8.43 -16.41
C ASP A 560 26.54 -8.24 -17.69
N GLU A 561 25.54 -9.11 -17.88
CA GLU A 561 24.60 -9.02 -19.00
C GLU A 561 23.85 -7.66 -19.03
N PHE A 562 23.51 -7.14 -17.85
CA PHE A 562 22.87 -5.84 -17.72
C PHE A 562 23.85 -4.68 -17.95
N TYR A 563 25.05 -4.73 -17.33
CA TYR A 563 25.94 -3.58 -17.26
C TYR A 563 26.57 -3.23 -18.60
N LYS A 564 26.94 -4.21 -19.42
CA LYS A 564 27.60 -3.98 -20.71
C LYS A 564 26.80 -3.11 -21.72
N PRO A 565 25.50 -3.35 -21.95
CA PRO A 565 24.70 -2.43 -22.76
C PRO A 565 24.45 -1.10 -22.05
N PHE A 566 24.20 -1.12 -20.74
CA PHE A 566 23.91 0.06 -19.92
C PHE A 566 25.09 1.05 -19.87
N GLU A 567 26.34 0.58 -19.86
CA GLU A 567 27.53 1.43 -19.89
C GLU A 567 27.59 2.26 -21.20
N LYS A 568 27.18 1.70 -22.32
CA LYS A 568 27.10 2.41 -23.61
C LYS A 568 26.01 3.49 -23.58
N GLU A 569 24.87 3.19 -22.99
CA GLU A 569 23.78 4.16 -22.78
C GLU A 569 24.24 5.31 -21.88
N LEU A 570 24.98 5.01 -20.81
CA LEU A 570 25.56 6.04 -19.92
C LEU A 570 26.50 6.97 -20.67
N ALA A 571 27.42 6.43 -21.45
CA ALA A 571 28.38 7.24 -22.23
C ALA A 571 27.65 8.15 -23.24
N LYS A 572 26.61 7.64 -23.91
CA LYS A 572 25.75 8.41 -24.77
C LYS A 572 25.03 9.52 -24.01
N ALA A 573 24.41 9.20 -22.87
CA ALA A 573 23.67 10.17 -22.06
C ALA A 573 24.57 11.28 -21.50
N GLU A 574 25.81 10.98 -21.09
CA GLU A 574 26.76 12.00 -20.62
C GLU A 574 27.11 13.03 -21.69
N THR A 575 27.28 12.59 -22.95
CA THR A 575 27.68 13.43 -24.07
C THR A 575 26.49 14.14 -24.71
N GLU A 576 25.43 13.42 -25.06
CA GLU A 576 24.35 13.91 -25.90
C GLU A 576 23.18 14.54 -25.13
N MET A 577 22.96 14.15 -23.85
CA MET A 577 21.86 14.72 -23.07
C MET A 577 22.05 16.23 -22.88
N GLU A 578 21.10 17.00 -23.35
CA GLU A 578 21.13 18.47 -23.21
C GLU A 578 20.77 18.91 -21.76
N LYS A 579 21.27 20.08 -21.39
CA LYS A 579 20.95 20.69 -20.11
C LYS A 579 19.59 21.37 -20.17
N ILE A 580 18.62 20.83 -19.44
CA ILE A 580 17.29 21.40 -19.35
C ILE A 580 17.25 22.44 -18.22
N GLN A 581 16.98 23.69 -18.59
CA GLN A 581 16.69 24.74 -17.63
C GLN A 581 15.18 24.78 -17.38
N ILE A 582 14.77 24.40 -16.18
CA ILE A 582 13.38 24.61 -15.75
C ILE A 582 13.19 26.13 -15.64
N LYS A 583 12.41 26.73 -16.52
CA LYS A 583 12.13 28.17 -16.50
C LYS A 583 11.35 28.50 -15.22
N ASP A 584 11.87 29.49 -14.49
CA ASP A 584 11.15 30.01 -13.35
C ASP A 584 9.88 30.74 -13.84
N GLU A 585 8.70 30.38 -13.34
CA GLU A 585 7.45 31.05 -13.68
C GLU A 585 7.38 32.41 -12.95
N PRO A 586 7.02 33.53 -13.57
CA PRO A 586 6.80 34.79 -12.88
C PRO A 586 5.72 34.64 -11.80
N ALA A 587 5.97 35.14 -10.62
CA ALA A 587 4.99 35.09 -9.52
C ALA A 587 3.92 36.19 -9.60
N GLY A 588 4.14 37.21 -10.43
CA GLY A 588 3.23 38.31 -10.64
C GLY A 588 3.31 39.45 -9.57
N PHE A 589 4.31 39.39 -8.69
CA PHE A 589 4.59 40.42 -7.69
C PHE A 589 6.10 40.53 -7.41
N ASP A 590 6.50 41.67 -6.81
CA ASP A 590 7.91 41.94 -6.54
C ASP A 590 8.33 41.56 -5.12
N CYS A 591 9.62 41.42 -4.93
CA CYS A 591 10.25 41.08 -3.66
C CYS A 591 10.20 42.27 -2.71
N GLU A 592 9.57 42.11 -1.55
CA GLU A 592 9.46 43.17 -0.53
C GLU A 592 10.80 43.57 0.11
N LEU A 593 11.88 42.80 -0.07
CA LEU A 593 13.19 43.11 0.48
C LEU A 593 14.10 43.88 -0.50
N CYS A 594 14.00 43.60 -1.82
CA CYS A 594 14.92 44.17 -2.81
C CYS A 594 14.23 44.73 -4.07
N GLY A 595 12.90 44.64 -4.18
CA GLY A 595 12.14 45.13 -5.30
C GLY A 595 12.28 44.34 -6.61
N SER A 596 13.08 43.28 -6.63
CA SER A 596 13.20 42.43 -7.84
C SER A 596 11.99 41.51 -8.00
N PRO A 597 11.63 41.09 -9.23
CA PRO A 597 10.49 40.22 -9.45
C PRO A 597 10.58 38.92 -8.65
N MET A 598 9.48 38.48 -8.06
CA MET A 598 9.41 37.15 -7.48
C MET A 598 9.08 36.12 -8.57
N VAL A 599 9.68 34.93 -8.41
CA VAL A 599 9.49 33.81 -9.33
C VAL A 599 9.05 32.56 -8.55
N ILE A 600 8.34 31.67 -9.23
CA ILE A 600 7.95 30.40 -8.68
C ILE A 600 9.05 29.40 -8.97
N LYS A 601 9.75 28.94 -7.93
CA LYS A 601 10.78 27.90 -8.01
C LYS A 601 10.28 26.57 -7.49
N LEU A 602 10.74 25.50 -8.09
CA LEU A 602 10.46 24.15 -7.60
C LEU A 602 11.50 23.75 -6.54
N GLY A 603 11.07 23.66 -5.28
CA GLY A 603 11.89 23.20 -4.16
C GLY A 603 11.76 21.71 -3.89
N ARG A 604 12.46 21.23 -2.84
CA ARG A 604 12.38 19.84 -2.36
C ARG A 604 10.97 19.43 -1.89
N TYR A 605 10.17 20.40 -1.47
CA TYR A 605 8.84 20.19 -0.90
C TYR A 605 7.70 20.71 -1.79
N GLY A 606 8.00 21.07 -3.04
CA GLY A 606 7.06 21.63 -4.00
C GLY A 606 7.44 23.03 -4.46
N LYS A 607 6.53 23.68 -5.20
CA LYS A 607 6.70 25.07 -5.67
C LYS A 607 6.68 26.05 -4.50
N PHE A 608 7.52 27.09 -4.58
CA PHE A 608 7.58 28.19 -3.63
C PHE A 608 7.98 29.48 -4.35
N TYR A 609 7.64 30.62 -3.79
CA TYR A 609 8.08 31.92 -4.30
C TYR A 609 9.53 32.19 -3.85
N ALA A 610 10.38 32.61 -4.78
CA ALA A 610 11.75 33.01 -4.51
C ALA A 610 12.04 34.33 -5.23
N CYS A 611 12.91 35.13 -4.68
CA CYS A 611 13.39 36.33 -5.35
C CYS A 611 14.26 35.95 -6.56
N SER A 612 14.04 36.60 -7.71
CA SER A 612 14.86 36.41 -8.92
C SER A 612 16.30 36.87 -8.75
N ASN A 613 16.55 37.76 -7.81
CA ASN A 613 17.88 38.30 -7.47
C ASN A 613 18.71 37.38 -6.52
N PHE A 614 18.42 36.09 -6.50
CA PHE A 614 19.28 35.12 -5.79
C PHE A 614 20.60 34.94 -6.57
N PRO A 615 21.79 34.95 -5.93
CA PRO A 615 22.03 34.79 -4.49
C PRO A 615 22.08 36.07 -3.64
N GLU A 616 21.99 37.26 -4.21
CA GLU A 616 22.07 38.53 -3.48
C GLU A 616 20.87 38.75 -2.54
N CYS A 617 19.71 38.26 -2.94
CA CYS A 617 18.52 38.27 -2.12
C CYS A 617 17.99 36.86 -1.88
N HIS A 618 17.96 36.44 -0.63
CA HIS A 618 17.50 35.09 -0.23
C HIS A 618 16.01 35.04 0.14
N ASN A 619 15.21 36.03 -0.22
CA ASN A 619 13.80 36.05 0.12
C ASN A 619 13.05 34.89 -0.52
N THR A 620 12.36 34.11 0.31
CA THR A 620 11.51 33.01 -0.14
C THR A 620 10.19 32.97 0.62
N LYS A 621 9.09 32.71 -0.07
CA LYS A 621 7.76 32.56 0.53
C LYS A 621 7.13 31.23 0.11
N ALA A 622 6.42 30.59 1.04
CA ALA A 622 5.60 29.43 0.67
C ALA A 622 4.42 29.88 -0.19
N ILE A 623 4.06 29.10 -1.21
CA ILE A 623 2.80 29.31 -1.93
C ILE A 623 1.68 28.87 -1.00
N THR A 624 0.96 29.88 -0.47
CA THR A 624 -0.18 29.66 0.43
C THR A 624 -1.48 29.78 -0.33
N LYS A 625 -2.45 28.97 0.02
CA LYS A 625 -3.79 29.04 -0.54
C LYS A 625 -4.65 29.91 0.38
N GLU A 626 -4.95 31.12 -0.07
CA GLU A 626 -5.93 31.99 0.58
C GLU A 626 -7.32 31.35 0.45
N ILE A 627 -8.12 31.48 1.48
CA ILE A 627 -9.50 30.97 1.50
C ILE A 627 -10.54 32.11 1.34
N GLY A 628 -10.08 33.35 1.09
CA GLY A 628 -10.94 34.51 0.88
C GLY A 628 -11.63 35.00 2.17
N VAL A 629 -11.03 34.73 3.33
CA VAL A 629 -11.59 35.13 4.64
C VAL A 629 -10.58 36.00 5.37
N ILE A 630 -11.00 37.17 5.80
CA ILE A 630 -10.21 38.05 6.67
C ILE A 630 -10.04 37.39 8.04
N CYS A 631 -8.85 37.47 8.61
CA CYS A 631 -8.59 36.90 9.92
C CYS A 631 -9.55 37.43 11.00
N PRO A 632 -10.29 36.55 11.68
CA PRO A 632 -11.30 36.98 12.66
C PRO A 632 -10.69 37.60 13.93
N ILE A 633 -9.39 37.38 14.18
CA ILE A 633 -8.70 37.90 15.36
C ILE A 633 -8.08 39.29 15.07
N CYS A 634 -7.18 39.38 14.08
CA CYS A 634 -6.47 40.62 13.82
C CYS A 634 -7.19 41.54 12.82
N GLN A 635 -8.18 41.05 12.08
CA GLN A 635 -8.97 41.78 11.07
C GLN A 635 -8.14 42.53 9.99
N LYS A 636 -6.82 42.22 9.91
CA LYS A 636 -5.87 42.84 8.98
C LYS A 636 -5.26 41.87 8.01
N GLY A 637 -5.09 40.61 8.43
CA GLY A 637 -4.51 39.53 7.61
C GLY A 637 -5.58 38.65 6.99
N GLN A 638 -5.17 37.84 6.00
CA GLN A 638 -6.01 36.82 5.36
C GLN A 638 -5.84 35.46 6.05
N VAL A 639 -6.91 34.67 6.07
CA VAL A 639 -6.80 33.28 6.52
C VAL A 639 -6.30 32.43 5.36
N ILE A 640 -5.23 31.69 5.61
CA ILE A 640 -4.56 30.82 4.64
C ILE A 640 -4.59 29.36 5.08
N GLU A 641 -4.65 28.46 4.10
CA GLU A 641 -4.49 27.03 4.34
C GLU A 641 -3.01 26.70 4.59
N ARG A 642 -2.70 26.10 5.72
CA ARG A 642 -1.36 25.62 6.10
C ARG A 642 -1.35 24.12 6.32
N LYS A 643 -0.16 23.52 6.30
CA LYS A 643 0.04 22.10 6.59
C LYS A 643 1.00 21.93 7.75
N THR A 644 0.65 21.06 8.69
CA THR A 644 1.55 20.63 9.76
C THR A 644 2.70 19.78 9.21
N LYS A 645 3.75 19.54 10.01
CA LYS A 645 4.84 18.58 9.68
C LYS A 645 4.31 17.17 9.35
N ARG A 646 3.12 16.81 9.82
CA ARG A 646 2.42 15.54 9.54
C ARG A 646 1.46 15.64 8.35
N ASN A 647 1.56 16.71 7.53
CA ASN A 647 0.74 16.97 6.33
C ASN A 647 -0.77 17.12 6.61
N ARG A 648 -1.17 17.45 7.84
CA ARG A 648 -2.56 17.76 8.21
C ARG A 648 -2.84 19.23 7.93
N ILE A 649 -3.94 19.49 7.22
CA ILE A 649 -4.38 20.87 6.92
C ILE A 649 -4.91 21.53 8.18
N PHE A 650 -4.54 22.79 8.36
CA PHE A 650 -5.13 23.73 9.32
C PHE A 650 -5.17 25.13 8.70
N TYR A 651 -5.92 26.01 9.25
CA TYR A 651 -6.08 27.38 8.80
C TYR A 651 -5.40 28.32 9.78
N GLY A 652 -4.69 29.34 9.28
CA GLY A 652 -4.00 30.30 10.12
C GLY A 652 -3.91 31.66 9.46
N CYS A 653 -3.62 32.69 10.21
CA CYS A 653 -3.39 34.03 9.68
C CYS A 653 -2.07 34.07 8.88
N ASP A 654 -2.07 34.81 7.76
CA ASP A 654 -0.86 35.04 6.95
C ASP A 654 0.16 35.94 7.68
N ARG A 655 -0.29 36.75 8.64
CA ARG A 655 0.53 37.63 9.47
C ARG A 655 1.20 36.94 10.68
N TYR A 656 1.29 35.63 10.71
CA TYR A 656 2.08 34.95 11.73
C TYR A 656 3.59 35.35 11.61
N PRO A 657 4.30 35.70 12.69
CA PRO A 657 3.96 35.50 14.11
C PRO A 657 3.18 36.69 14.76
N GLU A 658 2.94 37.80 14.09
CA GLU A 658 2.21 38.95 14.66
C GLU A 658 0.77 38.60 15.05
N CYS A 659 0.17 37.64 14.38
CA CYS A 659 -1.15 37.08 14.69
C CYS A 659 -1.10 35.57 14.74
N GLU A 660 -1.35 34.99 15.91
CA GLU A 660 -1.30 33.54 16.16
C GLU A 660 -2.61 32.79 15.86
N PHE A 661 -3.53 33.42 15.12
CA PHE A 661 -4.79 32.76 14.79
C PHE A 661 -4.59 31.43 14.11
N THR A 662 -5.23 30.38 14.63
CA THR A 662 -5.26 29.03 14.03
C THR A 662 -6.62 28.39 14.21
N SER A 663 -7.06 27.61 13.22
CA SER A 663 -8.26 26.77 13.25
C SER A 663 -8.05 25.45 12.54
N TRP A 664 -8.58 24.36 13.10
CA TRP A 664 -8.58 23.05 12.45
C TRP A 664 -9.70 22.88 11.42
N ASP A 665 -10.82 23.61 11.61
CA ASP A 665 -11.94 23.62 10.69
C ASP A 665 -11.88 24.92 9.85
N LYS A 666 -12.43 24.90 8.64
CA LYS A 666 -12.31 26.02 7.69
C LYS A 666 -13.18 27.20 8.12
N PRO A 667 -12.61 28.38 8.47
CA PRO A 667 -13.38 29.59 8.72
C PRO A 667 -14.13 30.05 7.46
N ILE A 668 -15.33 30.59 7.63
CA ILE A 668 -16.20 31.01 6.52
C ILE A 668 -16.44 32.53 6.46
N GLY A 669 -15.76 33.30 7.28
CA GLY A 669 -15.85 34.78 7.27
C GLY A 669 -17.16 35.37 7.84
N ARG A 670 -17.93 34.55 8.58
CA ARG A 670 -19.14 34.99 9.28
C ARG A 670 -19.00 34.80 10.79
N THR A 671 -19.69 35.64 11.55
CA THR A 671 -19.78 35.58 13.02
C THR A 671 -21.01 34.77 13.45
N CYS A 672 -20.91 34.14 14.58
CA CYS A 672 -21.99 33.37 15.19
C CYS A 672 -23.03 34.35 15.80
N PRO A 673 -24.32 34.23 15.47
CA PRO A 673 -25.35 35.14 16.03
C PRO A 673 -25.62 34.93 17.53
N LYS A 674 -25.16 33.78 18.10
CA LYS A 674 -25.36 33.50 19.52
C LYS A 674 -24.18 33.94 20.40
N SER A 675 -22.94 33.69 19.96
CA SER A 675 -21.74 33.90 20.78
C SER A 675 -20.80 34.99 20.25
N ASN A 676 -21.07 35.53 19.07
CA ASN A 676 -20.21 36.46 18.37
C ASN A 676 -18.82 35.96 17.97
N ASP A 677 -18.55 34.64 18.17
CA ASP A 677 -17.34 33.96 17.68
C ASP A 677 -17.46 33.71 16.18
N PHE A 678 -16.33 33.36 15.53
CA PHE A 678 -16.34 33.03 14.10
C PHE A 678 -16.99 31.68 13.81
N LEU A 679 -17.61 31.56 12.63
CA LEU A 679 -18.19 30.31 12.15
C LEU A 679 -17.18 29.52 11.33
N VAL A 680 -17.27 28.19 11.44
CA VAL A 680 -16.41 27.25 10.71
C VAL A 680 -17.22 26.17 9.99
N GLU A 681 -16.70 25.69 8.88
CA GLU A 681 -17.22 24.55 8.13
C GLU A 681 -16.61 23.25 8.67
N LYS A 682 -17.41 22.40 9.29
CA LYS A 682 -17.01 21.14 9.87
C LYS A 682 -17.54 19.94 9.06
N LYS A 683 -16.70 18.93 8.83
CA LYS A 683 -17.12 17.68 8.19
C LYS A 683 -17.96 16.83 9.14
N VAL A 684 -19.11 16.34 8.69
CA VAL A 684 -20.06 15.56 9.52
C VAL A 684 -19.93 14.05 9.22
N ARG A 685 -20.22 13.23 10.22
CA ARG A 685 -20.34 11.77 10.03
C ARG A 685 -21.46 11.46 9.04
N GLY A 686 -21.16 10.64 8.02
CA GLY A 686 -22.12 10.27 6.97
C GLY A 686 -22.01 11.06 5.68
N GLY A 687 -21.02 11.98 5.56
CA GLY A 687 -20.79 12.82 4.39
C GLY A 687 -21.55 14.17 4.48
N GLY A 688 -21.00 15.18 3.78
CA GLY A 688 -21.50 16.54 3.86
C GLY A 688 -20.73 17.43 4.83
N LYS A 689 -21.06 18.70 4.83
CA LYS A 689 -20.46 19.74 5.63
C LYS A 689 -21.54 20.47 6.43
N GLN A 690 -21.19 20.95 7.58
CA GLN A 690 -22.08 21.71 8.45
C GLN A 690 -21.35 22.95 8.97
N VAL A 691 -22.02 24.07 8.96
CA VAL A 691 -21.52 25.32 9.55
C VAL A 691 -21.84 25.29 11.03
N VAL A 692 -20.81 25.49 11.87
CA VAL A 692 -20.94 25.48 13.33
C VAL A 692 -20.14 26.61 13.93
N CYS A 693 -20.49 27.02 15.14
CA CYS A 693 -19.71 27.99 15.89
C CYS A 693 -18.34 27.41 16.27
N SER A 694 -17.28 28.22 16.22
CA SER A 694 -15.93 27.84 16.64
C SER A 694 -15.81 27.66 18.16
N ASN A 695 -16.70 28.23 18.93
CA ASN A 695 -16.75 28.08 20.38
C ASN A 695 -17.42 26.77 20.76
N GLU A 696 -16.68 25.88 21.40
CA GLU A 696 -17.16 24.54 21.80
C GLU A 696 -18.34 24.57 22.79
N LYS A 697 -18.52 25.71 23.49
CA LYS A 697 -19.63 25.92 24.44
C LYS A 697 -20.90 26.44 23.78
N CYS A 698 -20.83 26.81 22.49
CA CYS A 698 -21.96 27.34 21.76
C CYS A 698 -22.60 26.24 20.90
N ASP A 699 -23.89 26.07 21.01
CA ASP A 699 -24.70 25.08 20.30
C ASP A 699 -25.17 25.51 18.91
N TYR A 700 -24.72 26.67 18.41
CA TYR A 700 -25.13 27.18 17.11
C TYR A 700 -24.62 26.31 15.98
N GLN A 701 -25.55 25.84 15.15
CA GLN A 701 -25.26 25.10 13.93
C GLN A 701 -26.31 25.36 12.85
N GLU A 702 -25.91 25.40 11.62
CA GLU A 702 -26.78 25.51 10.44
C GLU A 702 -27.15 24.14 9.87
N GLU A 703 -28.12 24.08 8.96
CA GLU A 703 -28.49 22.84 8.28
C GLU A 703 -27.33 22.25 7.49
N LYS A 704 -27.33 20.93 7.37
CA LYS A 704 -26.26 20.20 6.65
C LYS A 704 -26.32 20.53 5.17
N ILE A 705 -25.21 20.99 4.61
CA ILE A 705 -25.02 21.14 3.16
C ILE A 705 -24.58 19.76 2.62
N LYS A 706 -25.38 19.21 1.69
CA LYS A 706 -25.11 17.92 1.04
C LYS A 706 -23.89 17.94 0.13
#